data_028a920f21d242404c5a85d842246687
#
_entry.id   028a920f21d242404c5a85d842246687
#
_cell.length_a   1.000
_cell.length_b   1.000
_cell.length_c   1.000
_cell.angle_alpha   90.00
_cell.angle_beta   90.00
_cell.angle_gamma   90.00
#
_symmetry.space_group_name_H-M   'P 1'
#
loop_
_entity.id
_entity.type
_entity.pdbx_description
1 polymer ?
#
loop_
_entity_poly.entity_id
_entity_poly.type
_entity_poly.pdbx_seq_one_letter_code
_entity_poly.pdbx_strand_id
1 'polypeptide(L)'
;MQKVLITGSRIASPAAESPSPLQILSSADIAASGATNLQELLQKNPTMGTPTVSRTNSNFLTSSAGVTTVNLRNLGDSRTLVLVNGRRFVSGVPGDSAVDLNSIPTDFIDRVELLTGGASATYGSDAVAGVVNIILKKNFNGVLLDALAGKSQEGDDYKKKIALTFGITSADGASNLMGHFGYSKQGAVASRDRERSALDQTSAIRQGHPELAFVARRPNFSGYAPQGRFFGDSEDFTYDANNNIIPWNQNGAPGSGTGATGFNRSDYRLIAVPVDRYLFATTGNWAFNPEHGAFFEGTYASSHAASNIEPFALGSDNVYKPDGQVPAASLINGALVRNPLVPQYLYDRIGDNDGDGVPDYFFTRRLSEFGPRRSVVDRDTFRLATGLKGTLRGWNYETYLTYGKTKEAQSSTGQVNVMSLRNALEAIPDVDGTPVCRDVHARQEGCVPIKLFGYNSITPDALKYVTAPGSLLTIITQRLAGGSVSGEVPGLPAGAIGVAAGVEWRSEESSAIPDPLTQSGLNAGNATPPTMGEFTVREVFVETRVPLLKARPWVRELSALATFRHGDYSTVGATNSWNAGLEWSMTPDVKLRATRAQSTRAPNINELYQAPSQDFPTGLVDPCEGVSSSGSGALAVNCRNAPGVAVNMAAHGGVFTLNQADQQGISGYNRGNPKLAAETGRSTTVGLIVTPRAIPLLRRAVFTLDYFKIKIADAIVFTDRQYALDQCYNQNNPQFCAFITRRPAAVGNLSAGSIRYSDIAATNSGGFGTEGVDLTASWSGRVGPGSLSARLAHTWLRELWQQATPDADKNHDAGEVTANNVNAPRNRATLNLAYKWGPYGASWTSTYTGPVSLDDQFLKSLSIAPGTVSVGSRTYNDVQFTYDVRKAIQLYLGVDNLFNAKPPPIISGLPGNQTGTETDTSTYDAIGRRFYVGLRVSL
;
A
#
# COMPACT_ATOMS: atom_id res chain seq x y z
N MET A 1 43.43 -8.13 -2.33
CA MET A 1 42.01 -8.02 -2.70
C MET A 1 41.45 -6.87 -1.89
N GLN A 2 40.75 -5.97 -2.56
CA GLN A 2 40.11 -4.86 -1.87
C GLN A 2 38.95 -5.41 -1.02
N LYS A 3 38.95 -5.12 0.29
CA LYS A 3 37.81 -5.49 1.18
C LYS A 3 36.60 -4.66 0.84
N VAL A 4 35.43 -5.28 0.68
CA VAL A 4 34.18 -4.62 0.31
C VAL A 4 33.18 -4.76 1.44
N LEU A 5 32.49 -3.68 1.78
CA LEU A 5 31.33 -3.70 2.67
C LEU A 5 30.09 -4.07 1.84
N ILE A 6 29.35 -5.09 2.28
CA ILE A 6 28.10 -5.55 1.65
C ILE A 6 26.96 -5.51 2.67
N THR A 7 25.74 -5.42 2.18
CA THR A 7 24.53 -5.43 3.05
C THR A 7 24.48 -6.74 3.87
N GLY A 8 24.18 -6.62 5.15
CA GLY A 8 24.10 -7.73 6.12
C GLY A 8 25.27 -7.81 7.10
N SER A 9 26.34 -7.01 6.93
CA SER A 9 27.46 -6.93 7.88
C SER A 9 28.08 -5.53 7.87
N ARG A 10 28.60 -5.11 9.02
CA ARG A 10 29.44 -3.91 9.19
C ARG A 10 30.94 -4.25 9.13
N ILE A 11 31.29 -5.52 9.05
CA ILE A 11 32.67 -5.99 8.90
C ILE A 11 32.98 -6.18 7.43
N ALA A 12 33.98 -5.44 6.91
CA ALA A 12 34.41 -5.56 5.52
C ALA A 12 35.02 -6.94 5.23
N SER A 13 34.50 -7.62 4.21
CA SER A 13 35.00 -8.97 3.81
C SER A 13 35.76 -8.90 2.49
N PRO A 14 36.84 -9.72 2.31
CA PRO A 14 37.53 -9.86 1.03
C PRO A 14 36.70 -10.54 -0.06
N ALA A 15 35.68 -11.31 0.32
CA ALA A 15 34.68 -11.87 -0.57
C ALA A 15 33.39 -11.05 -0.44
N ALA A 16 32.79 -10.63 -1.55
CA ALA A 16 31.51 -9.94 -1.56
C ALA A 16 30.34 -10.91 -1.24
N GLU A 17 30.38 -11.51 -0.05
CA GLU A 17 29.47 -12.56 0.38
C GLU A 17 28.83 -12.22 1.73
N SER A 18 27.53 -12.39 1.83
CA SER A 18 26.74 -12.19 3.05
C SER A 18 26.40 -13.54 3.69
N PRO A 19 26.43 -13.65 5.05
CA PRO A 19 25.94 -14.84 5.75
C PRO A 19 24.43 -15.06 5.55
N SER A 20 23.68 -13.99 5.35
CA SER A 20 22.26 -14.04 5.00
C SER A 20 22.06 -14.04 3.48
N PRO A 21 20.92 -14.56 2.98
CA PRO A 21 20.62 -14.54 1.55
C PRO A 21 20.61 -13.11 1.01
N LEU A 22 21.41 -12.86 -0.01
CA LEU A 22 21.58 -11.55 -0.64
C LEU A 22 21.40 -11.68 -2.15
N GLN A 23 20.52 -10.85 -2.72
CA GLN A 23 20.36 -10.71 -4.16
C GLN A 23 20.80 -9.29 -4.57
N ILE A 24 21.46 -9.19 -5.72
CA ILE A 24 21.94 -7.90 -6.24
C ILE A 24 21.31 -7.65 -7.61
N LEU A 25 20.69 -6.48 -7.76
CA LEU A 25 20.22 -5.92 -9.03
C LEU A 25 21.18 -4.81 -9.45
N SER A 26 21.86 -4.99 -10.57
CA SER A 26 22.87 -4.04 -11.06
C SER A 26 22.24 -2.85 -11.78
N SER A 27 23.02 -1.78 -11.98
CA SER A 27 22.63 -0.65 -12.84
C SER A 27 22.32 -1.09 -14.28
N ALA A 28 22.95 -2.16 -14.78
CA ALA A 28 22.64 -2.74 -16.08
C ALA A 28 21.24 -3.38 -16.10
N ASP A 29 20.84 -4.09 -15.03
CA ASP A 29 19.49 -4.65 -14.90
C ASP A 29 18.43 -3.52 -14.85
N ILE A 30 18.71 -2.45 -14.12
CA ILE A 30 17.86 -1.25 -14.04
C ILE A 30 17.72 -0.63 -15.43
N ALA A 31 18.81 -0.40 -16.14
CA ALA A 31 18.82 0.20 -17.47
C ALA A 31 18.10 -0.65 -18.52
N ALA A 32 18.22 -1.99 -18.44
CA ALA A 32 17.58 -2.94 -19.35
C ALA A 32 16.06 -3.04 -19.13
N SER A 33 15.55 -2.66 -17.95
CA SER A 33 14.12 -2.75 -17.64
C SER A 33 13.28 -1.62 -18.26
N GLY A 34 13.87 -0.48 -18.66
CA GLY A 34 13.14 0.71 -19.10
C GLY A 34 12.24 1.32 -18.00
N ALA A 35 12.36 0.87 -16.75
CA ALA A 35 11.58 1.35 -15.62
C ALA A 35 11.94 2.81 -15.30
N THR A 36 10.91 3.60 -15.02
CA THR A 36 11.07 5.00 -14.60
C THR A 36 11.04 5.15 -13.08
N ASN A 37 10.57 4.13 -12.35
CA ASN A 37 10.69 4.05 -10.91
C ASN A 37 11.20 2.67 -10.47
N LEU A 38 11.78 2.61 -9.26
CA LEU A 38 12.42 1.41 -8.76
C LEU A 38 11.42 0.31 -8.40
N GLN A 39 10.21 0.64 -7.95
CA GLN A 39 9.18 -0.34 -7.60
C GLN A 39 8.81 -1.22 -8.80
N GLU A 40 8.66 -0.65 -10.00
CA GLU A 40 8.33 -1.43 -11.21
C GLU A 40 9.35 -2.54 -11.49
N LEU A 41 10.63 -2.29 -11.22
CA LEU A 41 11.67 -3.29 -11.35
C LEU A 41 11.64 -4.30 -10.19
N LEU A 42 11.56 -3.81 -8.96
CA LEU A 42 11.59 -4.65 -7.76
C LEU A 42 10.41 -5.62 -7.73
N GLN A 43 9.23 -5.18 -8.15
CA GLN A 43 8.02 -6.00 -8.15
C GLN A 43 8.12 -7.24 -9.06
N LYS A 44 9.03 -7.24 -10.04
CA LYS A 44 9.35 -8.42 -10.86
C LYS A 44 10.17 -9.47 -10.11
N ASN A 45 10.80 -9.10 -8.99
CA ASN A 45 11.57 -10.05 -8.18
C ASN A 45 10.62 -10.99 -7.42
N PRO A 46 10.82 -12.33 -7.46
CA PRO A 46 9.91 -13.29 -6.84
C PRO A 46 9.83 -13.21 -5.30
N THR A 47 10.79 -12.57 -4.63
CA THR A 47 10.77 -12.37 -3.16
C THR A 47 9.89 -11.19 -2.73
N MET A 48 9.48 -10.32 -3.67
CA MET A 48 8.60 -9.20 -3.37
C MET A 48 7.15 -9.67 -3.26
N GLY A 49 6.48 -9.21 -2.24
CA GLY A 49 5.04 -9.38 -2.05
C GLY A 49 4.23 -8.24 -2.67
N THR A 50 2.93 -8.23 -2.36
CA THR A 50 2.01 -7.18 -2.77
C THR A 50 2.37 -5.86 -2.06
N PRO A 51 2.70 -4.77 -2.77
CA PRO A 51 3.03 -3.49 -2.15
C PRO A 51 1.76 -2.85 -1.57
N THR A 52 1.88 -2.21 -0.42
CA THR A 52 0.75 -1.49 0.20
C THR A 52 0.31 -0.33 -0.69
N VAL A 53 1.26 0.42 -1.24
CA VAL A 53 0.97 1.56 -2.14
C VAL A 53 1.77 1.45 -3.43
N SER A 54 1.06 1.63 -4.54
CA SER A 54 1.62 1.69 -5.89
C SER A 54 0.79 2.64 -6.77
N ARG A 55 1.28 2.96 -7.95
CA ARG A 55 0.55 3.76 -8.94
C ARG A 55 -0.77 3.14 -9.38
N THR A 56 -0.88 1.80 -9.30
CA THR A 56 -2.05 1.05 -9.78
C THR A 56 -3.02 0.62 -8.69
N ASN A 57 -2.74 0.89 -7.42
CA ASN A 57 -3.65 0.59 -6.31
C ASN A 57 -3.97 1.80 -5.42
N SER A 58 -3.54 3.02 -5.80
CA SER A 58 -3.68 4.23 -4.98
C SER A 58 -4.78 5.19 -5.45
N ASN A 59 -5.61 4.80 -6.41
CA ASN A 59 -6.65 5.70 -6.96
C ASN A 59 -7.68 6.16 -5.92
N PHE A 60 -8.00 5.30 -4.95
CA PHE A 60 -8.98 5.57 -3.89
C PHE A 60 -8.38 6.07 -2.57
N LEU A 61 -7.06 6.23 -2.50
CA LEU A 61 -6.43 6.70 -1.27
C LEU A 61 -6.71 8.17 -1.02
N THR A 62 -6.96 8.50 0.23
CA THR A 62 -7.19 9.87 0.71
C THR A 62 -5.88 10.59 1.05
N SER A 63 -4.77 9.86 1.11
CA SER A 63 -3.41 10.37 1.29
C SER A 63 -2.44 9.43 0.56
N SER A 64 -1.23 9.87 0.31
CA SER A 64 -0.17 9.05 -0.29
C SER A 64 -0.46 8.52 -1.71
N ALA A 65 -1.42 9.12 -2.45
CA ALA A 65 -1.66 8.77 -3.83
C ALA A 65 -0.38 8.96 -4.67
N GLY A 66 -0.08 7.97 -5.52
CA GLY A 66 1.11 7.96 -6.35
C GLY A 66 2.42 7.59 -5.64
N VAL A 67 2.43 7.34 -4.33
CA VAL A 67 3.57 6.74 -3.59
C VAL A 67 3.85 5.33 -4.11
N THR A 68 5.10 4.91 -4.03
CA THR A 68 5.52 3.54 -4.38
C THR A 68 6.34 2.93 -3.26
N THR A 69 5.81 1.87 -2.65
CA THR A 69 6.42 1.17 -1.52
C THR A 69 6.88 -0.24 -1.90
N VAL A 70 7.59 -0.92 -1.03
CA VAL A 70 8.03 -2.31 -1.22
C VAL A 70 7.71 -3.17 -0.01
N ASN A 71 7.31 -4.41 -0.29
CA ASN A 71 6.93 -5.40 0.69
C ASN A 71 7.70 -6.69 0.43
N LEU A 72 8.62 -7.08 1.31
CA LEU A 72 9.31 -8.34 1.22
C LEU A 72 8.45 -9.46 1.84
N ARG A 73 8.27 -10.54 1.08
CA ARG A 73 7.65 -11.78 1.55
C ARG A 73 6.21 -11.67 2.04
N ASN A 74 5.48 -10.64 1.62
CA ASN A 74 4.11 -10.32 2.09
C ASN A 74 4.01 -10.10 3.62
N LEU A 75 5.08 -9.65 4.27
CA LEU A 75 5.06 -9.35 5.71
C LEU A 75 4.73 -7.88 6.02
N GLY A 76 4.54 -7.06 5.00
CA GLY A 76 4.18 -5.64 5.10
C GLY A 76 5.36 -4.70 4.85
N ASP A 77 5.05 -3.50 4.38
CA ASP A 77 6.03 -2.47 4.03
C ASP A 77 6.75 -1.95 5.29
N SER A 78 6.04 -1.81 6.41
CA SER A 78 6.59 -1.40 7.70
C SER A 78 7.53 -2.44 8.34
N ARG A 79 7.61 -3.66 7.78
CA ARG A 79 8.56 -4.71 8.16
C ARG A 79 9.66 -4.92 7.14
N THR A 80 9.74 -4.05 6.13
CA THR A 80 10.72 -4.05 5.04
C THR A 80 11.55 -2.77 5.11
N LEU A 81 12.77 -2.84 5.63
CA LEU A 81 13.60 -1.66 5.79
C LEU A 81 14.23 -1.22 4.47
N VAL A 82 14.01 0.03 4.07
CA VAL A 82 14.67 0.65 2.91
C VAL A 82 15.83 1.53 3.37
N LEU A 83 17.01 1.32 2.78
CA LEU A 83 18.22 2.07 3.05
C LEU A 83 18.79 2.70 1.77
N VAL A 84 19.46 3.82 1.91
CA VAL A 84 20.32 4.42 0.87
C VAL A 84 21.75 4.49 1.40
N ASN A 85 22.65 3.83 0.69
CA ASN A 85 24.07 3.67 1.11
C ASN A 85 24.21 3.19 2.56
N GLY A 86 23.34 2.24 2.99
CA GLY A 86 23.37 1.64 4.32
C GLY A 86 22.80 2.51 5.44
N ARG A 87 22.17 3.66 5.14
CA ARG A 87 21.54 4.58 6.08
C ARG A 87 20.05 4.72 5.79
N ARG A 88 19.24 4.90 6.84
CA ARG A 88 17.78 5.07 6.70
C ARG A 88 17.44 6.28 5.84
N PHE A 89 16.31 6.18 5.13
CA PHE A 89 15.70 7.23 4.36
C PHE A 89 14.39 7.67 5.01
N VAL A 90 14.05 8.95 4.91
CA VAL A 90 12.81 9.48 5.48
C VAL A 90 11.59 8.84 4.83
N SER A 91 10.56 8.56 5.64
CA SER A 91 9.30 7.98 5.16
C SER A 91 8.60 8.88 4.13
N GLY A 92 7.89 8.26 3.19
CA GLY A 92 6.98 8.92 2.24
C GLY A 92 5.51 8.74 2.58
N VAL A 93 5.20 7.99 3.65
CA VAL A 93 3.82 7.69 4.09
C VAL A 93 3.60 8.27 5.48
N PRO A 94 2.52 9.08 5.69
CA PRO A 94 2.25 9.72 6.97
C PRO A 94 2.14 8.70 8.11
N GLY A 95 2.90 8.92 9.17
CA GLY A 95 2.87 8.10 10.39
C GLY A 95 3.41 6.67 10.24
N ASP A 96 3.83 6.24 9.06
CA ASP A 96 4.45 4.93 8.78
C ASP A 96 5.97 5.06 8.58
N SER A 97 6.69 3.94 8.55
CA SER A 97 8.14 3.87 8.23
C SER A 97 8.42 3.61 6.74
N ALA A 98 7.41 3.42 5.92
CA ALA A 98 7.54 3.07 4.51
C ALA A 98 8.12 4.21 3.66
N VAL A 99 9.17 3.92 2.90
CA VAL A 99 9.86 4.90 2.03
C VAL A 99 9.18 4.96 0.67
N ASP A 100 8.95 6.18 0.15
CA ASP A 100 8.54 6.37 -1.25
C ASP A 100 9.72 6.21 -2.19
N LEU A 101 9.75 5.12 -2.95
CA LEU A 101 10.80 4.85 -3.93
C LEU A 101 10.81 5.84 -5.11
N ASN A 102 9.75 6.61 -5.30
CA ASN A 102 9.72 7.70 -6.28
C ASN A 102 10.70 8.84 -5.93
N SER A 103 11.12 8.94 -4.68
CA SER A 103 12.07 9.96 -4.22
C SER A 103 13.55 9.63 -4.52
N ILE A 104 13.81 8.44 -5.11
CA ILE A 104 15.17 7.98 -5.39
C ILE A 104 15.36 7.84 -6.91
N PRO A 105 16.27 8.61 -7.54
CA PRO A 105 16.48 8.60 -8.99
C PRO A 105 17.10 7.29 -9.46
N THR A 106 16.40 6.52 -10.32
CA THR A 106 16.84 5.23 -10.84
C THR A 106 18.16 5.30 -11.60
N ASP A 107 18.39 6.38 -12.34
CA ASP A 107 19.60 6.59 -13.15
C ASP A 107 20.86 6.88 -12.29
N PHE A 108 20.68 7.25 -11.03
CA PHE A 108 21.75 7.52 -10.08
C PHE A 108 22.08 6.31 -9.18
N ILE A 109 21.37 5.18 -9.38
CA ILE A 109 21.61 3.94 -8.65
C ILE A 109 22.73 3.15 -9.32
N ASP A 110 23.70 2.67 -8.52
CA ASP A 110 24.72 1.72 -8.94
C ASP A 110 24.18 0.28 -8.88
N ARG A 111 23.52 -0.08 -7.77
CA ARG A 111 22.91 -1.38 -7.57
C ARG A 111 21.90 -1.34 -6.42
N VAL A 112 21.02 -2.31 -6.38
CA VAL A 112 20.13 -2.55 -5.25
C VAL A 112 20.48 -3.91 -4.65
N GLU A 113 20.69 -3.93 -3.35
CA GLU A 113 21.01 -5.12 -2.56
C GLU A 113 19.79 -5.53 -1.74
N LEU A 114 19.23 -6.71 -2.03
CA LEU A 114 18.06 -7.27 -1.36
C LEU A 114 18.54 -8.33 -0.36
N LEU A 115 18.52 -8.00 0.91
CA LEU A 115 18.83 -8.91 2.01
C LEU A 115 17.52 -9.50 2.53
N THR A 116 17.34 -10.80 2.40
CA THR A 116 16.11 -11.47 2.86
C THR A 116 16.35 -12.22 4.17
N GLY A 117 15.43 -11.99 5.13
CA GLY A 117 15.56 -12.50 6.51
C GLY A 117 15.86 -11.41 7.52
N GLY A 118 15.69 -11.72 8.80
CA GLY A 118 15.81 -10.76 9.88
C GLY A 118 17.20 -10.12 9.97
N ALA A 119 17.23 -8.78 9.96
CA ALA A 119 18.46 -7.98 9.96
C ALA A 119 18.43 -6.82 10.99
N SER A 120 17.50 -6.83 11.94
CA SER A 120 17.38 -5.77 12.93
C SER A 120 18.60 -5.65 13.86
N ALA A 121 19.36 -6.73 14.06
CA ALA A 121 20.61 -6.68 14.79
C ALA A 121 21.66 -5.78 14.11
N THR A 122 21.68 -5.73 12.77
CA THR A 122 22.62 -4.90 12.00
C THR A 122 22.07 -3.49 11.74
N TYR A 123 20.76 -3.34 11.47
CA TYR A 123 20.18 -2.10 10.94
C TYR A 123 19.08 -1.47 11.81
N GLY A 124 18.76 -2.07 12.97
CA GLY A 124 17.71 -1.60 13.89
C GLY A 124 16.30 -2.06 13.49
N SER A 125 15.28 -1.46 14.09
CA SER A 125 13.85 -1.76 13.85
C SER A 125 13.49 -1.85 12.36
N ASP A 126 12.37 -2.51 12.05
CA ASP A 126 11.73 -2.63 10.71
C ASP A 126 12.40 -3.62 9.76
N ALA A 127 13.64 -4.06 10.02
CA ALA A 127 14.34 -5.08 9.23
C ALA A 127 13.91 -6.51 9.64
N VAL A 128 12.62 -6.80 9.68
CA VAL A 128 12.05 -8.10 10.09
C VAL A 128 11.95 -9.06 8.90
N ALA A 129 11.37 -8.61 7.79
CA ALA A 129 11.30 -9.35 6.53
C ALA A 129 12.63 -9.33 5.78
N GLY A 130 13.36 -8.21 5.91
CA GLY A 130 14.63 -7.98 5.26
C GLY A 130 14.92 -6.51 5.02
N VAL A 131 15.90 -6.27 4.14
CA VAL A 131 16.41 -4.93 3.82
C VAL A 131 16.51 -4.76 2.31
N VAL A 132 16.05 -3.62 1.81
CA VAL A 132 16.29 -3.12 0.46
C VAL A 132 17.29 -1.98 0.56
N ASN A 133 18.57 -2.25 0.26
CA ASN A 133 19.62 -1.24 0.33
C ASN A 133 19.98 -0.73 -1.07
N ILE A 134 19.73 0.53 -1.30
CA ILE A 134 19.96 1.22 -2.57
C ILE A 134 21.32 1.89 -2.52
N ILE A 135 22.23 1.41 -3.34
CA ILE A 135 23.61 1.93 -3.42
C ILE A 135 23.66 2.92 -4.58
N LEU A 136 23.99 4.18 -4.28
CA LEU A 136 24.14 5.23 -5.26
C LEU A 136 25.50 5.13 -5.97
N LYS A 137 25.55 5.62 -7.21
CA LYS A 137 26.78 5.72 -8.00
C LYS A 137 27.84 6.55 -7.28
N LYS A 138 29.09 6.16 -7.44
CA LYS A 138 30.28 6.83 -6.89
C LYS A 138 31.37 6.88 -7.97
N ASN A 139 32.22 7.87 -7.88
CA ASN A 139 33.42 8.00 -8.74
C ASN A 139 33.11 8.05 -10.25
N PHE A 140 31.98 8.59 -10.64
CA PHE A 140 31.68 8.86 -12.05
C PHE A 140 32.42 10.14 -12.49
N ASN A 141 32.99 10.13 -13.70
CA ASN A 141 33.63 11.27 -14.32
C ASN A 141 33.12 11.44 -15.75
N GLY A 142 32.63 12.63 -16.09
CA GLY A 142 31.99 12.94 -17.37
C GLY A 142 30.55 13.33 -17.25
N VAL A 143 29.81 13.27 -18.35
CA VAL A 143 28.38 13.61 -18.44
C VAL A 143 27.62 12.45 -19.08
N LEU A 144 26.51 12.06 -18.48
CA LEU A 144 25.57 11.07 -19.01
C LEU A 144 24.18 11.67 -19.12
N LEU A 145 23.64 11.72 -20.32
CA LEU A 145 22.26 12.07 -20.62
C LEU A 145 21.49 10.78 -20.98
N ASP A 146 20.34 10.57 -20.39
CA ASP A 146 19.39 9.50 -20.74
C ASP A 146 18.02 10.12 -21.00
N ALA A 147 17.45 9.89 -22.19
CA ALA A 147 16.11 10.33 -22.55
C ALA A 147 15.28 9.14 -23.03
N LEU A 148 14.03 9.06 -22.58
CA LEU A 148 13.08 8.00 -22.93
C LEU A 148 11.71 8.56 -23.20
N ALA A 149 11.02 8.02 -24.22
CA ALA A 149 9.61 8.26 -24.48
C ALA A 149 8.90 6.94 -24.79
N GLY A 150 7.69 6.78 -24.29
CA GLY A 150 6.88 5.56 -24.54
C GLY A 150 5.40 5.79 -24.29
N LYS A 151 4.61 4.79 -24.64
CA LYS A 151 3.16 4.73 -24.39
C LYS A 151 2.63 3.31 -24.46
N SER A 152 1.42 3.09 -23.94
CA SER A 152 0.73 1.83 -24.12
C SER A 152 0.26 1.62 -25.56
N GLN A 153 -0.13 0.40 -25.87
CA GLN A 153 -0.75 0.04 -27.14
C GLN A 153 -2.09 0.79 -27.36
N GLU A 154 -2.81 1.05 -26.28
CA GLU A 154 -4.10 1.77 -26.30
C GLU A 154 -3.93 3.29 -26.41
N GLY A 155 -2.68 3.79 -26.42
CA GLY A 155 -2.36 5.20 -26.66
C GLY A 155 -2.35 6.05 -25.40
N ASP A 156 -2.50 5.46 -24.24
CA ASP A 156 -2.39 6.07 -22.89
C ASP A 156 -1.08 5.68 -22.20
N ASP A 157 -0.97 5.83 -20.85
CA ASP A 157 0.22 5.52 -20.05
C ASP A 157 1.51 6.12 -20.64
N TYR A 158 1.48 7.38 -21.03
CA TYR A 158 2.66 8.03 -21.58
C TYR A 158 3.81 8.00 -20.59
N LYS A 159 4.96 7.44 -21.00
CA LYS A 159 6.22 7.53 -20.27
C LYS A 159 7.12 8.55 -20.93
N LYS A 160 7.65 9.50 -20.17
CA LYS A 160 8.70 10.44 -20.59
C LYS A 160 9.74 10.53 -19.50
N LYS A 161 11.01 10.51 -19.86
CA LYS A 161 12.12 10.69 -18.93
C LYS A 161 13.22 11.48 -19.61
N ILE A 162 13.81 12.41 -18.86
CA ILE A 162 15.08 13.06 -19.19
C ILE A 162 15.89 13.05 -17.91
N ALA A 163 17.09 12.50 -17.97
CA ALA A 163 18.01 12.38 -16.85
C ALA A 163 19.41 12.80 -17.24
N LEU A 164 19.98 13.72 -16.48
CA LEU A 164 21.36 14.22 -16.65
C LEU A 164 22.17 13.86 -15.42
N THR A 165 23.24 13.10 -15.58
CA THR A 165 24.22 12.83 -14.52
C THR A 165 25.56 13.39 -14.95
N PHE A 166 26.22 14.11 -14.06
CA PHE A 166 27.58 14.60 -14.29
C PHE A 166 28.44 14.30 -13.07
N GLY A 167 29.72 14.20 -13.30
CA GLY A 167 30.70 13.96 -12.24
C GLY A 167 32.08 14.51 -12.60
N ILE A 168 32.81 14.89 -11.56
CA ILE A 168 34.18 15.38 -11.65
C ILE A 168 34.99 14.62 -10.61
N THR A 169 36.10 14.04 -11.05
CA THR A 169 37.05 13.35 -10.18
C THR A 169 38.36 14.15 -10.15
N SER A 170 38.94 14.29 -8.95
CA SER A 170 40.25 14.93 -8.79
C SER A 170 41.35 14.20 -9.59
N ALA A 171 42.43 14.89 -9.93
CA ALA A 171 43.52 14.33 -10.77
C ALA A 171 44.16 13.09 -10.13
N ASP A 172 44.21 13.01 -8.80
CA ASP A 172 44.71 11.86 -8.04
C ASP A 172 43.68 10.73 -7.87
N GLY A 173 42.44 10.93 -8.34
CA GLY A 173 41.34 9.98 -8.18
C GLY A 173 40.76 9.84 -6.77
N ALA A 174 41.23 10.62 -5.80
CA ALA A 174 40.91 10.46 -4.39
C ALA A 174 39.58 11.16 -4.00
N SER A 175 39.20 12.20 -4.72
CA SER A 175 37.97 12.97 -4.47
C SER A 175 37.08 12.96 -5.70
N ASN A 176 35.76 12.89 -5.48
CA ASN A 176 34.75 12.92 -6.54
C ASN A 176 33.52 13.69 -6.09
N LEU A 177 32.97 14.48 -7.00
CA LEU A 177 31.66 15.15 -6.85
C LEU A 177 30.77 14.75 -8.02
N MET A 178 29.57 14.33 -7.74
CA MET A 178 28.57 13.96 -8.74
C MET A 178 27.28 14.73 -8.50
N GLY A 179 26.59 15.03 -9.59
CA GLY A 179 25.24 15.60 -9.57
C GLY A 179 24.34 14.87 -10.56
N HIS A 180 23.06 14.84 -10.24
CA HIS A 180 22.02 14.26 -11.06
C HIS A 180 20.80 15.16 -11.07
N PHE A 181 20.20 15.33 -12.23
CA PHE A 181 18.91 15.94 -12.44
C PHE A 181 18.06 15.00 -13.30
N GLY A 182 16.84 14.69 -12.83
CA GLY A 182 15.90 13.84 -13.53
C GLY A 182 14.50 14.48 -13.59
N TYR A 183 13.88 14.40 -14.75
CA TYR A 183 12.44 14.60 -14.92
C TYR A 183 11.81 13.33 -15.47
N SER A 184 10.69 12.89 -14.90
CA SER A 184 9.92 11.78 -15.44
C SER A 184 8.43 12.01 -15.28
N LYS A 185 7.67 11.54 -16.27
CA LYS A 185 6.22 11.61 -16.32
C LYS A 185 5.65 10.26 -16.71
N GLN A 186 4.65 9.79 -15.95
CA GLN A 186 3.82 8.63 -16.27
C GLN A 186 2.36 9.08 -16.37
N GLY A 187 1.69 8.70 -17.46
CA GLY A 187 0.31 9.07 -17.74
C GLY A 187 -0.71 8.25 -16.96
N ALA A 188 -1.95 8.72 -16.93
CA ALA A 188 -3.08 7.97 -16.40
C ALA A 188 -3.49 6.82 -17.33
N VAL A 189 -4.15 5.81 -16.73
CA VAL A 189 -4.90 4.77 -17.44
C VAL A 189 -6.30 4.74 -16.86
N ALA A 190 -7.32 5.02 -17.69
CA ALA A 190 -8.70 5.05 -17.22
C ALA A 190 -9.36 3.65 -17.33
N SER A 191 -10.27 3.36 -16.39
CA SER A 191 -11.01 2.10 -16.36
C SER A 191 -11.84 1.87 -17.62
N ARG A 192 -12.43 2.94 -18.15
CA ARG A 192 -13.23 2.93 -19.40
C ARG A 192 -12.41 2.56 -20.64
N ASP A 193 -11.10 2.76 -20.61
CA ASP A 193 -10.20 2.51 -21.75
C ASP A 193 -9.72 1.04 -21.81
N ARG A 194 -10.24 0.17 -20.96
CA ARG A 194 -9.98 -1.28 -20.96
C ARG A 194 -11.30 -2.04 -20.99
N GLU A 195 -11.49 -2.89 -21.99
CA GLU A 195 -12.71 -3.67 -22.18
C GLU A 195 -13.20 -4.39 -20.91
N ARG A 196 -12.28 -4.96 -20.12
CA ARG A 196 -12.62 -5.70 -18.89
C ARG A 196 -13.21 -4.83 -17.79
N SER A 197 -12.86 -3.54 -17.74
CA SER A 197 -13.23 -2.59 -16.67
C SER A 197 -14.08 -1.41 -17.15
N ALA A 198 -14.46 -1.37 -18.43
CA ALA A 198 -15.27 -0.28 -18.98
C ALA A 198 -16.67 -0.21 -18.39
N LEU A 199 -17.22 -1.34 -17.96
CA LEU A 199 -18.52 -1.40 -17.31
C LEU A 199 -18.38 -1.80 -15.85
N ASP A 200 -19.15 -1.14 -15.00
CA ASP A 200 -19.32 -1.50 -13.60
C ASP A 200 -20.02 -2.86 -13.51
N GLN A 201 -19.35 -3.82 -12.86
CA GLN A 201 -19.78 -5.20 -12.78
C GLN A 201 -19.43 -5.80 -11.42
N THR A 202 -20.03 -6.93 -11.07
CA THR A 202 -19.66 -7.74 -9.91
C THR A 202 -19.73 -9.21 -10.26
N SER A 203 -19.02 -10.05 -9.51
CA SER A 203 -19.08 -11.51 -9.65
C SER A 203 -20.49 -12.03 -9.42
N ALA A 204 -20.89 -13.00 -10.21
CA ALA A 204 -22.14 -13.73 -10.04
C ALA A 204 -22.02 -14.89 -9.06
N ILE A 205 -20.86 -15.09 -8.43
CA ILE A 205 -20.68 -16.14 -7.40
C ILE A 205 -21.72 -16.00 -6.31
N ARG A 206 -22.30 -17.11 -5.92
CA ARG A 206 -23.29 -17.20 -4.86
C ARG A 206 -23.14 -18.53 -4.14
N GLN A 207 -23.85 -18.68 -3.05
CA GLN A 207 -23.78 -19.88 -2.22
C GLN A 207 -23.87 -21.19 -3.04
N GLY A 208 -22.87 -22.04 -2.90
CA GLY A 208 -22.80 -23.35 -3.56
C GLY A 208 -22.51 -23.33 -5.08
N HIS A 209 -22.19 -22.16 -5.69
CA HIS A 209 -22.02 -22.00 -7.12
C HIS A 209 -20.63 -21.49 -7.52
N PRO A 210 -19.55 -22.32 -7.39
CA PRO A 210 -18.18 -21.91 -7.72
C PRO A 210 -17.98 -21.58 -9.20
N GLU A 211 -18.77 -22.18 -10.11
CA GLU A 211 -18.71 -21.95 -11.56
C GLU A 211 -19.08 -20.53 -11.97
N LEU A 212 -19.75 -19.80 -11.10
CA LEU A 212 -20.16 -18.40 -11.34
C LEU A 212 -19.12 -17.36 -10.91
N ALA A 213 -17.99 -17.77 -10.33
CA ALA A 213 -17.00 -16.83 -9.77
C ALA A 213 -16.52 -15.79 -10.79
N PHE A 214 -16.18 -16.21 -12.00
CA PHE A 214 -15.67 -15.34 -13.06
C PHE A 214 -16.75 -14.91 -14.06
N VAL A 215 -18.00 -15.24 -13.79
CA VAL A 215 -19.16 -14.75 -14.54
C VAL A 215 -19.56 -13.40 -13.97
N ALA A 216 -19.67 -12.39 -14.81
CA ALA A 216 -20.08 -11.06 -14.40
C ALA A 216 -21.60 -10.93 -14.35
N ARG A 217 -22.11 -10.30 -13.29
CA ARG A 217 -23.45 -9.70 -13.28
C ARG A 217 -23.33 -8.37 -14.02
N ARG A 218 -23.65 -8.35 -15.29
CA ARG A 218 -23.54 -7.16 -16.14
C ARG A 218 -24.90 -6.68 -16.62
N PRO A 219 -25.14 -5.38 -16.52
CA PRO A 219 -24.44 -4.37 -15.72
C PRO A 219 -24.71 -4.53 -14.22
N ASN A 220 -23.85 -3.94 -13.38
CA ASN A 220 -24.07 -3.79 -11.93
C ASN A 220 -23.81 -2.31 -11.54
N PHE A 221 -24.69 -1.44 -12.02
CA PHE A 221 -24.55 0.00 -11.87
C PHE A 221 -24.83 0.46 -10.43
N SER A 222 -24.28 1.63 -10.07
CA SER A 222 -24.49 2.24 -8.78
C SER A 222 -25.94 2.70 -8.62
N GLY A 223 -26.53 2.49 -7.43
CA GLY A 223 -27.84 3.01 -7.07
C GLY A 223 -27.87 4.54 -6.83
N TYR A 224 -26.73 5.21 -6.87
CA TYR A 224 -26.61 6.65 -6.85
C TYR A 224 -26.50 7.14 -8.29
N ALA A 225 -27.54 7.75 -8.81
CA ALA A 225 -27.61 8.21 -10.20
C ALA A 225 -27.68 9.74 -10.28
N PRO A 226 -27.21 10.37 -11.39
CA PRO A 226 -27.19 11.82 -11.55
C PRO A 226 -28.57 12.49 -11.41
N GLN A 227 -29.59 11.84 -11.92
CA GLN A 227 -30.99 12.34 -11.86
C GLN A 227 -31.66 12.16 -10.50
N GLY A 228 -31.00 11.43 -9.56
CA GLY A 228 -31.52 11.08 -8.25
C GLY A 228 -32.44 9.86 -8.28
N ARG A 229 -32.41 9.11 -7.16
CA ARG A 229 -33.38 8.06 -6.82
C ARG A 229 -34.12 8.51 -5.57
N PHE A 230 -35.44 8.51 -5.62
CA PHE A 230 -36.31 8.94 -4.54
C PHE A 230 -37.19 7.79 -4.08
N PHE A 231 -37.31 7.65 -2.79
CA PHE A 231 -38.02 6.54 -2.17
C PHE A 231 -39.41 7.00 -1.77
N GLY A 232 -40.44 6.36 -2.31
CA GLY A 232 -41.84 6.56 -1.95
C GLY A 232 -42.40 5.37 -1.20
N ASP A 233 -43.57 5.49 -0.63
CA ASP A 233 -44.20 4.44 0.19
C ASP A 233 -44.43 3.12 -0.53
N SER A 234 -44.57 3.10 -1.86
CA SER A 234 -44.87 1.93 -2.65
C SER A 234 -43.82 1.56 -3.68
N GLU A 235 -43.20 2.54 -4.32
CA GLU A 235 -42.17 2.32 -5.38
C GLU A 235 -41.17 3.45 -5.41
N ASP A 236 -39.89 3.09 -5.66
CA ASP A 236 -38.83 4.02 -5.94
C ASP A 236 -38.98 4.58 -7.35
N PHE A 237 -38.71 5.87 -7.50
CA PHE A 237 -38.78 6.52 -8.80
C PHE A 237 -37.52 7.36 -9.09
N THR A 238 -37.38 7.72 -10.34
CA THR A 238 -36.30 8.57 -10.85
C THR A 238 -36.80 9.38 -12.05
N TYR A 239 -35.88 9.99 -12.78
CA TYR A 239 -36.16 10.80 -13.96
C TYR A 239 -35.48 10.25 -15.20
N ASP A 240 -36.15 10.36 -16.37
CA ASP A 240 -35.55 10.12 -17.68
C ASP A 240 -34.70 11.33 -18.15
N ALA A 241 -34.09 11.25 -19.32
CA ALA A 241 -33.29 12.32 -19.90
C ALA A 241 -34.08 13.61 -20.21
N ASN A 242 -35.40 13.52 -20.29
CA ASN A 242 -36.31 14.66 -20.49
C ASN A 242 -36.90 15.17 -19.17
N ASN A 243 -36.43 14.65 -18.04
CA ASN A 243 -36.92 14.93 -16.70
C ASN A 243 -38.39 14.50 -16.47
N ASN A 244 -38.88 13.49 -17.16
CA ASN A 244 -40.14 12.83 -16.81
C ASN A 244 -39.88 11.80 -15.71
N ILE A 245 -40.87 11.62 -14.84
CA ILE A 245 -40.84 10.63 -13.75
C ILE A 245 -40.99 9.24 -14.35
N ILE A 246 -40.08 8.32 -14.00
CA ILE A 246 -40.09 6.92 -14.39
C ILE A 246 -39.77 6.03 -13.18
N PRO A 247 -40.24 4.76 -13.18
CA PRO A 247 -39.81 3.80 -12.15
C PRO A 247 -38.31 3.61 -12.12
N TRP A 248 -37.76 3.37 -10.95
CA TRP A 248 -36.35 3.04 -10.78
C TRP A 248 -36.00 1.64 -11.32
N ASN A 249 -34.99 1.56 -12.17
CA ASN A 249 -34.48 0.30 -12.71
C ASN A 249 -32.94 0.31 -12.77
N GLN A 250 -32.29 0.00 -11.66
CA GLN A 250 -30.85 0.19 -11.49
C GLN A 250 -30.00 -0.39 -12.61
N ASN A 251 -30.24 -1.65 -12.97
CA ASN A 251 -29.39 -2.40 -13.88
C ASN A 251 -30.00 -2.60 -15.28
N GLY A 252 -31.23 -2.15 -15.50
CA GLY A 252 -31.91 -2.35 -16.79
C GLY A 252 -32.22 -3.82 -17.08
N ALA A 253 -32.42 -4.14 -18.34
CA ALA A 253 -32.69 -5.50 -18.79
C ALA A 253 -31.48 -6.42 -18.53
N PRO A 254 -31.71 -7.66 -18.05
CA PRO A 254 -30.64 -8.61 -17.76
C PRO A 254 -29.69 -8.80 -18.97
N GLY A 255 -28.39 -8.70 -18.71
CA GLY A 255 -27.31 -8.90 -19.69
C GLY A 255 -27.05 -7.73 -20.63
N SER A 256 -28.04 -6.89 -20.95
CA SER A 256 -27.87 -5.76 -21.89
C SER A 256 -27.78 -4.40 -21.21
N GLY A 257 -28.39 -4.26 -20.03
CA GLY A 257 -28.52 -2.96 -19.35
C GLY A 257 -29.48 -1.97 -20.03
N THR A 258 -30.24 -2.42 -21.02
CA THR A 258 -31.18 -1.54 -21.70
C THR A 258 -32.24 -1.01 -20.73
N GLY A 259 -32.44 0.30 -20.69
CA GLY A 259 -33.34 0.97 -19.75
C GLY A 259 -32.79 1.07 -18.32
N ALA A 260 -31.49 0.89 -18.09
CA ALA A 260 -30.87 1.11 -16.81
C ALA A 260 -30.92 2.60 -16.39
N THR A 261 -31.26 2.82 -15.13
CA THR A 261 -31.30 4.16 -14.51
C THR A 261 -30.09 4.37 -13.56
N GLY A 262 -29.35 3.30 -13.27
CA GLY A 262 -28.13 3.35 -12.44
C GLY A 262 -26.94 3.99 -13.16
N PHE A 263 -25.86 4.18 -12.43
CA PHE A 263 -24.69 4.95 -12.88
C PHE A 263 -23.46 4.08 -13.05
N ASN A 264 -22.78 4.15 -14.20
CA ASN A 264 -21.51 3.48 -14.47
C ASN A 264 -20.35 4.25 -13.83
N ARG A 265 -19.78 3.71 -12.75
CA ARG A 265 -18.67 4.36 -12.03
C ARG A 265 -17.35 4.30 -12.81
N SER A 266 -17.19 3.30 -13.68
CA SER A 266 -15.98 3.06 -14.46
C SER A 266 -15.65 4.19 -15.46
N ASP A 267 -16.61 5.04 -15.79
CA ASP A 267 -16.41 6.21 -16.66
C ASP A 267 -15.43 7.24 -16.07
N TYR A 268 -15.24 7.21 -14.74
CA TYR A 268 -14.43 8.18 -14.01
C TYR A 268 -13.18 7.58 -13.34
N ARG A 269 -13.15 6.26 -13.12
CA ARG A 269 -12.11 5.58 -12.35
C ARG A 269 -10.82 5.41 -13.14
N LEU A 270 -9.70 5.32 -12.40
CA LEU A 270 -8.38 5.06 -12.97
C LEU A 270 -7.87 3.68 -12.55
N ILE A 271 -7.25 2.99 -13.49
CA ILE A 271 -6.42 1.80 -13.25
C ILE A 271 -5.05 2.23 -12.74
N ALA A 272 -4.49 3.32 -13.29
CA ALA A 272 -3.20 3.85 -12.87
C ALA A 272 -3.27 5.38 -12.75
N VAL A 273 -2.81 5.89 -11.61
CA VAL A 273 -2.73 7.34 -11.38
C VAL A 273 -1.55 7.94 -12.14
N PRO A 274 -1.68 9.16 -12.72
CA PRO A 274 -0.56 9.86 -13.32
C PRO A 274 0.41 10.35 -12.25
N VAL A 275 1.71 10.33 -12.56
CA VAL A 275 2.76 10.83 -11.66
C VAL A 275 3.80 11.59 -12.47
N ASP A 276 4.05 12.84 -12.10
CA ASP A 276 5.13 13.69 -12.61
C ASP A 276 6.17 13.86 -11.52
N ARG A 277 7.48 13.78 -11.85
CA ARG A 277 8.55 13.86 -10.85
C ARG A 277 9.72 14.69 -11.34
N TYR A 278 10.24 15.50 -10.44
CA TYR A 278 11.54 16.18 -10.55
C TYR A 278 12.46 15.62 -9.48
N LEU A 279 13.63 15.16 -9.88
CA LEU A 279 14.57 14.46 -9.02
C LEU A 279 15.92 15.16 -9.07
N PHE A 280 16.47 15.47 -7.92
CA PHE A 280 17.79 16.03 -7.76
C PHE A 280 18.60 15.17 -6.81
N ALA A 281 19.81 14.75 -7.18
CA ALA A 281 20.67 14.03 -6.28
C ALA A 281 22.13 14.48 -6.45
N THR A 282 22.87 14.43 -5.37
CA THR A 282 24.30 14.73 -5.38
C THR A 282 25.02 13.83 -4.38
N THR A 283 26.23 13.40 -4.75
CA THR A 283 27.14 12.70 -3.86
C THR A 283 28.53 13.28 -4.00
N GLY A 284 29.20 13.44 -2.87
CA GLY A 284 30.56 13.89 -2.83
C GLY A 284 31.40 13.04 -1.88
N ASN A 285 32.65 12.76 -2.27
CA ASN A 285 33.66 12.17 -1.42
C ASN A 285 34.91 13.03 -1.53
N TRP A 286 35.41 13.47 -0.40
CA TRP A 286 36.60 14.29 -0.31
C TRP A 286 37.64 13.59 0.56
N ALA A 287 38.76 13.17 -0.02
CA ALA A 287 39.89 12.64 0.70
C ALA A 287 40.76 13.78 1.25
N PHE A 288 40.93 13.86 2.55
CA PHE A 288 41.88 14.78 3.18
C PHE A 288 43.32 14.29 3.03
N ASN A 289 43.45 12.97 3.15
CA ASN A 289 44.65 12.20 2.97
C ASN A 289 44.30 10.73 2.63
N PRO A 290 45.22 9.83 2.37
CA PRO A 290 44.90 8.43 2.03
C PRO A 290 44.09 7.66 3.09
N GLU A 291 44.10 8.12 4.35
CA GLU A 291 43.46 7.43 5.47
C GLU A 291 42.11 8.05 5.87
N HIS A 292 41.89 9.36 5.61
CA HIS A 292 40.74 10.09 6.12
C HIS A 292 40.04 10.91 5.04
N GLY A 293 38.73 10.93 5.07
CA GLY A 293 37.90 11.70 4.15
C GLY A 293 36.53 12.02 4.72
N ALA A 294 35.88 12.95 4.06
CA ALA A 294 34.46 13.26 4.27
C ALA A 294 33.61 12.73 3.13
N PHE A 295 32.35 12.51 3.40
CA PHE A 295 31.34 12.27 2.38
C PHE A 295 30.14 13.17 2.59
N PHE A 296 29.43 13.34 1.50
CA PHE A 296 28.19 14.12 1.47
C PHE A 296 27.22 13.48 0.47
N GLU A 297 25.94 13.41 0.82
CA GLU A 297 24.85 12.93 -0.02
C GLU A 297 23.66 13.88 0.14
N GLY A 298 23.11 14.35 -0.95
CA GLY A 298 21.88 15.15 -0.98
C GLY A 298 20.90 14.58 -1.99
N THR A 299 19.63 14.52 -1.63
CA THR A 299 18.53 14.19 -2.54
C THR A 299 17.38 15.15 -2.32
N TYR A 300 16.77 15.60 -3.41
CA TYR A 300 15.49 16.30 -3.42
C TYR A 300 14.62 15.69 -4.51
N ALA A 301 13.39 15.37 -4.15
CA ALA A 301 12.39 14.87 -5.06
C ALA A 301 11.09 15.66 -4.88
N SER A 302 10.54 16.14 -5.99
CA SER A 302 9.21 16.74 -6.05
C SER A 302 8.35 15.86 -6.94
N SER A 303 7.21 15.40 -6.43
CA SER A 303 6.28 14.57 -7.18
C SER A 303 4.87 15.17 -7.13
N HIS A 304 4.22 15.15 -8.30
CA HIS A 304 2.85 15.55 -8.49
C HIS A 304 2.03 14.35 -8.96
N ALA A 305 0.97 14.00 -8.22
CA ALA A 305 0.05 12.93 -8.57
C ALA A 305 -1.39 13.42 -8.49
N ALA A 306 -2.28 12.84 -9.31
CA ALA A 306 -3.69 13.16 -9.28
C ALA A 306 -4.53 11.89 -9.40
N SER A 307 -5.47 11.70 -8.50
CA SER A 307 -6.48 10.66 -8.60
C SER A 307 -7.84 11.26 -8.94
N ASN A 308 -8.62 10.51 -9.71
CA ASN A 308 -10.01 10.83 -10.02
C ASN A 308 -10.87 9.61 -9.75
N ILE A 309 -11.96 9.83 -9.04
CA ILE A 309 -13.03 8.85 -8.88
C ILE A 309 -14.36 9.49 -9.26
N GLU A 310 -15.40 8.69 -9.36
CA GLU A 310 -16.74 9.16 -9.72
C GLU A 310 -17.22 10.32 -8.84
N PRO A 311 -18.14 11.18 -9.32
CA PRO A 311 -18.73 12.26 -8.54
C PRO A 311 -19.29 11.77 -7.21
N PHE A 312 -19.47 12.67 -6.25
CA PHE A 312 -19.88 12.32 -4.91
C PHE A 312 -21.23 11.56 -4.90
N ALA A 313 -21.26 10.44 -4.16
CA ALA A 313 -22.48 9.68 -3.92
C ALA A 313 -23.14 10.21 -2.64
N LEU A 314 -24.16 11.04 -2.78
CA LEU A 314 -24.89 11.66 -1.68
C LEU A 314 -26.14 10.85 -1.35
N GLY A 315 -26.25 10.34 -0.13
CA GLY A 315 -27.49 9.90 0.47
C GLY A 315 -28.02 10.98 1.41
N SER A 316 -29.31 11.03 1.61
CA SER A 316 -29.94 11.96 2.56
C SER A 316 -29.43 11.72 3.99
N ASP A 317 -29.04 10.48 4.34
CA ASP A 317 -28.41 10.08 5.60
C ASP A 317 -27.02 10.70 5.85
N ASN A 318 -26.34 11.18 4.82
CA ASN A 318 -25.12 11.96 5.00
C ASN A 318 -25.38 13.37 5.55
N VAL A 319 -26.59 13.89 5.36
CA VAL A 319 -26.99 15.25 5.71
C VAL A 319 -27.90 15.27 6.95
N TYR A 320 -28.90 14.41 6.99
CA TYR A 320 -29.86 14.28 8.06
C TYR A 320 -29.61 12.99 8.84
N LYS A 321 -28.85 13.09 9.88
CA LYS A 321 -28.53 11.93 10.75
C LYS A 321 -29.47 11.87 11.94
N PRO A 322 -29.91 10.68 12.41
CA PRO A 322 -29.37 9.37 12.05
C PRO A 322 -30.08 8.66 10.89
N ASP A 323 -31.28 9.07 10.48
CA ASP A 323 -32.21 8.30 9.66
C ASP A 323 -32.37 8.79 8.21
N GLY A 324 -31.80 9.95 7.87
CA GLY A 324 -31.76 10.45 6.50
C GLY A 324 -33.10 11.07 6.05
N GLN A 325 -34.02 11.36 6.98
CA GLN A 325 -35.31 11.97 6.66
C GLN A 325 -35.13 13.46 6.34
N VAL A 326 -35.47 13.84 5.11
CA VAL A 326 -35.37 15.21 4.62
C VAL A 326 -36.76 15.85 4.71
N PRO A 327 -36.92 16.95 5.44
CA PRO A 327 -38.22 17.57 5.56
C PRO A 327 -38.72 18.14 4.22
N ALA A 328 -39.89 17.68 3.77
CA ALA A 328 -40.54 18.16 2.55
C ALA A 328 -41.39 19.44 2.76
N ALA A 329 -41.53 19.88 3.99
CA ALA A 329 -42.24 21.08 4.41
C ALA A 329 -41.54 21.70 5.63
N SER A 330 -42.04 22.81 6.11
CA SER A 330 -41.62 23.48 7.35
C SER A 330 -42.82 23.99 8.14
N LEU A 331 -42.79 23.87 9.46
CA LEU A 331 -43.78 24.49 10.34
C LEU A 331 -43.44 25.97 10.50
N ILE A 332 -44.27 26.86 9.96
CA ILE A 332 -44.15 28.32 10.09
C ILE A 332 -45.38 28.85 10.77
N ASN A 333 -45.22 29.45 11.96
CA ASN A 333 -46.30 29.91 12.79
C ASN A 333 -47.40 28.86 13.03
N GLY A 334 -47.03 27.60 13.17
CA GLY A 334 -47.95 26.47 13.36
C GLY A 334 -48.64 25.96 12.09
N ALA A 335 -48.37 26.53 10.95
CA ALA A 335 -48.86 26.06 9.65
C ALA A 335 -47.79 25.30 8.90
N LEU A 336 -48.18 24.20 8.28
CA LEU A 336 -47.29 23.40 7.43
C LEU A 336 -47.13 24.07 6.05
N VAL A 337 -45.95 24.57 5.75
CA VAL A 337 -45.58 25.21 4.49
C VAL A 337 -44.72 24.28 3.68
N ARG A 338 -45.20 23.80 2.53
CA ARG A 338 -44.47 22.90 1.65
C ARG A 338 -43.22 23.56 1.06
N ASN A 339 -42.13 22.84 1.00
CA ASN A 339 -40.93 23.22 0.26
C ASN A 339 -41.28 23.30 -1.25
N PRO A 340 -41.17 24.51 -1.88
CA PRO A 340 -41.59 24.71 -3.29
C PRO A 340 -40.71 23.89 -4.29
N LEU A 341 -39.54 23.44 -3.89
CA LEU A 341 -38.64 22.64 -4.75
C LEU A 341 -38.99 21.14 -4.72
N VAL A 342 -39.74 20.67 -3.72
CA VAL A 342 -40.18 19.27 -3.64
C VAL A 342 -41.34 19.05 -4.61
N PRO A 343 -41.22 18.13 -5.58
CA PRO A 343 -42.30 17.84 -6.54
C PRO A 343 -43.57 17.39 -5.85
N GLN A 344 -44.74 17.87 -6.38
CA GLN A 344 -46.02 17.46 -5.84
C GLN A 344 -46.20 15.94 -5.85
N TYR A 345 -45.74 15.30 -6.90
CA TYR A 345 -45.79 13.85 -7.04
C TYR A 345 -45.15 13.09 -5.84
N LEU A 346 -43.99 13.59 -5.34
CA LEU A 346 -43.33 13.02 -4.15
C LEU A 346 -44.11 13.39 -2.89
N TYR A 347 -44.47 14.68 -2.74
CA TYR A 347 -45.15 15.17 -1.54
C TYR A 347 -46.46 14.43 -1.25
N ASP A 348 -47.21 14.03 -2.28
CA ASP A 348 -48.47 13.27 -2.15
C ASP A 348 -48.22 11.77 -1.78
N ARG A 349 -46.97 11.31 -1.67
CA ARG A 349 -46.58 9.89 -1.47
C ARG A 349 -45.66 9.68 -0.30
N ILE A 350 -45.53 10.68 0.56
CA ILE A 350 -44.66 10.62 1.74
C ILE A 350 -45.44 10.97 2.98
N GLY A 351 -45.04 10.45 4.13
CA GLY A 351 -45.59 10.71 5.43
C GLY A 351 -44.57 11.36 6.37
N ASP A 352 -44.96 11.54 7.61
CA ASP A 352 -44.11 11.92 8.73
C ASP A 352 -43.45 10.62 9.27
N ASN A 353 -42.20 10.35 8.89
CA ASN A 353 -41.50 9.09 9.23
C ASN A 353 -40.75 9.19 10.55
N ASP A 354 -40.39 10.40 10.99
CA ASP A 354 -39.63 10.61 12.23
C ASP A 354 -40.51 11.13 13.39
N GLY A 355 -41.77 11.46 13.11
CA GLY A 355 -42.74 11.83 14.11
C GLY A 355 -42.68 13.28 14.56
N ASP A 356 -42.07 14.17 13.76
CA ASP A 356 -41.92 15.60 14.06
C ASP A 356 -43.08 16.46 13.56
N GLY A 357 -44.06 15.86 12.88
CA GLY A 357 -45.22 16.53 12.32
C GLY A 357 -45.02 17.09 10.92
N VAL A 358 -43.89 16.77 10.28
CA VAL A 358 -43.56 17.21 8.92
C VAL A 358 -43.36 16.01 8.00
N PRO A 359 -43.94 16.02 6.77
CA PRO A 359 -43.66 14.94 5.82
C PRO A 359 -42.21 14.91 5.37
N ASP A 360 -41.59 13.70 5.32
CA ASP A 360 -40.19 13.49 5.02
C ASP A 360 -39.98 12.59 3.82
N TYR A 361 -38.79 12.69 3.22
CA TYR A 361 -38.39 11.80 2.14
C TYR A 361 -36.93 11.38 2.28
N PHE A 362 -36.61 10.23 1.70
CA PHE A 362 -35.26 9.71 1.55
C PHE A 362 -34.82 9.78 0.07
N PHE A 363 -33.54 10.07 -0.19
CA PHE A 363 -33.01 10.04 -1.54
C PHE A 363 -31.57 9.56 -1.61
N THR A 364 -31.16 9.07 -2.80
CA THR A 364 -29.78 8.91 -3.16
C THR A 364 -29.51 9.62 -4.49
N ARG A 365 -28.38 10.33 -4.59
CA ARG A 365 -28.03 11.07 -5.80
C ARG A 365 -26.51 11.09 -6.05
N ARG A 366 -26.12 10.98 -7.31
CA ARG A 366 -24.77 11.26 -7.79
C ARG A 366 -24.66 12.73 -8.13
N LEU A 367 -23.79 13.46 -7.44
CA LEU A 367 -23.60 14.90 -7.66
C LEU A 367 -22.70 15.16 -8.88
N SER A 368 -23.19 14.82 -10.07
CA SER A 368 -22.42 14.93 -11.31
C SER A 368 -22.08 16.37 -11.70
N GLU A 369 -22.88 17.34 -11.28
CA GLU A 369 -22.67 18.76 -11.49
C GLU A 369 -21.42 19.30 -10.77
N PHE A 370 -20.95 18.61 -9.70
CA PHE A 370 -19.71 18.91 -8.99
C PHE A 370 -18.46 18.40 -9.74
N GLY A 371 -18.67 17.62 -10.78
CA GLY A 371 -17.57 16.89 -11.43
C GLY A 371 -17.05 15.71 -10.62
N PRO A 372 -15.98 15.05 -11.09
CA PRO A 372 -15.36 13.94 -10.37
C PRO A 372 -14.76 14.40 -9.04
N ARG A 373 -14.79 13.52 -8.05
CA ARG A 373 -13.96 13.71 -6.86
C ARG A 373 -12.51 13.59 -7.27
N ARG A 374 -11.78 14.68 -7.20
CA ARG A 374 -10.39 14.74 -7.59
C ARG A 374 -9.53 15.05 -6.38
N SER A 375 -8.45 14.30 -6.24
CA SER A 375 -7.40 14.56 -5.27
C SER A 375 -6.10 14.84 -6.00
N VAL A 376 -5.49 15.98 -5.73
CA VAL A 376 -4.19 16.39 -6.26
C VAL A 376 -3.21 16.43 -5.11
N VAL A 377 -2.08 15.76 -5.28
CA VAL A 377 -1.05 15.59 -4.26
C VAL A 377 0.28 16.13 -4.79
N ASP A 378 0.81 17.12 -4.11
CA ASP A 378 2.17 17.63 -4.29
C ASP A 378 3.02 17.18 -3.11
N ARG A 379 4.10 16.46 -3.38
CA ARG A 379 5.00 15.90 -2.36
C ARG A 379 6.43 16.27 -2.65
N ASP A 380 7.07 16.91 -1.67
CA ASP A 380 8.48 17.25 -1.67
C ASP A 380 9.21 16.42 -0.60
N THR A 381 10.25 15.71 -1.02
CA THR A 381 11.11 14.93 -0.12
C THR A 381 12.55 15.43 -0.25
N PHE A 382 13.12 15.84 0.86
CA PHE A 382 14.51 16.29 0.96
C PHE A 382 15.27 15.38 1.94
N ARG A 383 16.49 14.96 1.57
CA ARG A 383 17.42 14.27 2.48
C ARG A 383 18.84 14.74 2.28
N LEU A 384 19.51 15.01 3.37
CA LEU A 384 20.93 15.30 3.46
C LEU A 384 21.61 14.28 4.38
N ALA A 385 22.73 13.73 3.97
CA ALA A 385 23.59 12.93 4.82
C ALA A 385 25.05 13.36 4.64
N THR A 386 25.79 13.51 5.71
CA THR A 386 27.21 13.88 5.70
C THR A 386 27.94 13.18 6.82
N GLY A 387 29.23 13.01 6.68
CA GLY A 387 30.03 12.37 7.70
C GLY A 387 31.51 12.24 7.36
N LEU A 388 32.22 11.68 8.29
CA LEU A 388 33.65 11.37 8.18
C LEU A 388 33.82 9.87 8.11
N LYS A 389 34.76 9.41 7.31
CA LYS A 389 35.18 8.01 7.21
C LYS A 389 36.68 7.91 7.05
N GLY A 390 37.21 6.83 7.52
CA GLY A 390 38.66 6.63 7.37
C GLY A 390 39.16 5.41 8.12
N THR A 391 40.48 5.36 8.25
CA THR A 391 41.18 4.31 8.99
C THR A 391 42.07 4.97 10.03
N LEU A 392 41.95 4.53 11.27
CA LEU A 392 42.81 4.97 12.39
C LEU A 392 43.44 3.75 13.06
N ARG A 393 44.75 3.66 13.03
CA ARG A 393 45.52 2.52 13.63
C ARG A 393 45.02 1.14 13.16
N GLY A 394 44.65 1.03 11.86
CA GLY A 394 44.15 -0.22 11.29
C GLY A 394 42.66 -0.49 11.51
N TRP A 395 41.93 0.36 12.23
CA TRP A 395 40.48 0.29 12.39
C TRP A 395 39.80 1.26 11.45
N ASN A 396 38.82 0.79 10.70
CA ASN A 396 37.94 1.64 9.91
C ASN A 396 36.91 2.32 10.81
N TYR A 397 36.63 3.58 10.55
CA TYR A 397 35.56 4.32 11.20
C TYR A 397 34.67 5.03 10.18
N GLU A 398 33.40 5.18 10.52
CA GLU A 398 32.45 6.03 9.83
C GLU A 398 31.60 6.76 10.89
N THR A 399 31.42 8.06 10.71
CA THR A 399 30.44 8.85 11.46
C THR A 399 29.49 9.53 10.48
N TYR A 400 28.24 9.74 10.86
CA TYR A 400 27.30 10.39 9.99
C TYR A 400 26.23 11.18 10.76
N LEU A 401 25.74 12.22 10.09
CA LEU A 401 24.55 12.96 10.41
C LEU A 401 23.61 12.88 9.22
N THR A 402 22.34 12.64 9.46
CA THR A 402 21.31 12.61 8.40
C THR A 402 20.11 13.44 8.85
N TYR A 403 19.60 14.25 7.93
CA TYR A 403 18.36 14.98 8.06
C TYR A 403 17.49 14.66 6.85
N GLY A 404 16.25 14.27 7.08
CA GLY A 404 15.26 14.03 6.04
C GLY A 404 13.93 14.69 6.38
N LYS A 405 13.25 15.20 5.36
CA LYS A 405 11.92 15.78 5.49
C LYS A 405 11.08 15.48 4.27
N THR A 406 9.85 14.98 4.49
CA THR A 406 8.80 14.88 3.47
C THR A 406 7.69 15.85 3.84
N LYS A 407 7.26 16.67 2.88
CA LYS A 407 6.09 17.52 2.96
C LYS A 407 5.12 17.12 1.85
N GLU A 408 3.88 16.85 2.20
CA GLU A 408 2.81 16.57 1.24
C GLU A 408 1.70 17.59 1.46
N ALA A 409 1.28 18.22 0.37
CA ALA A 409 0.09 19.06 0.31
C ALA A 409 -0.91 18.41 -0.63
N GLN A 410 -2.04 18.03 -0.10
CA GLN A 410 -3.14 17.47 -0.88
C GLN A 410 -4.30 18.46 -0.92
N SER A 411 -4.87 18.62 -2.10
CA SER A 411 -6.14 19.31 -2.30
C SER A 411 -7.17 18.38 -2.91
N SER A 412 -8.40 18.42 -2.43
CA SER A 412 -9.51 17.61 -2.96
C SER A 412 -10.69 18.47 -3.31
N THR A 413 -11.41 18.05 -4.36
CA THR A 413 -12.61 18.73 -4.89
C THR A 413 -13.72 17.72 -5.10
N GLY A 414 -14.95 18.22 -5.32
CA GLY A 414 -16.13 17.39 -5.55
C GLY A 414 -16.82 16.93 -4.27
N GLN A 415 -16.55 17.58 -3.14
CA GLN A 415 -17.21 17.36 -1.84
C GLN A 415 -18.20 18.47 -1.54
N VAL A 416 -19.09 18.23 -0.56
CA VAL A 416 -20.14 19.16 -0.16
C VAL A 416 -19.98 19.56 1.31
N ASN A 417 -20.29 20.81 1.63
CA ASN A 417 -20.49 21.25 2.99
C ASN A 417 -21.89 20.82 3.46
N VAL A 418 -21.95 19.91 4.43
CA VAL A 418 -23.21 19.33 4.94
C VAL A 418 -24.13 20.42 5.52
N MET A 419 -23.59 21.40 6.22
CA MET A 419 -24.39 22.46 6.82
C MET A 419 -25.00 23.38 5.75
N SER A 420 -24.17 23.79 4.78
CA SER A 420 -24.67 24.60 3.64
C SER A 420 -25.68 23.83 2.81
N LEU A 421 -25.44 22.51 2.59
CA LEU A 421 -26.38 21.68 1.84
C LEU A 421 -27.72 21.53 2.57
N ARG A 422 -27.71 21.33 3.89
CA ARG A 422 -28.90 21.26 4.71
C ARG A 422 -29.71 22.54 4.61
N ASN A 423 -29.07 23.71 4.78
CA ASN A 423 -29.72 25.00 4.63
C ASN A 423 -30.35 25.21 3.24
N ALA A 424 -29.64 24.74 2.18
CA ALA A 424 -30.11 24.84 0.79
C ALA A 424 -31.27 23.88 0.45
N LEU A 425 -31.35 22.72 1.13
CA LEU A 425 -32.45 21.76 0.98
C LEU A 425 -33.75 22.23 1.65
N GLU A 426 -33.64 22.96 2.74
CA GLU A 426 -34.80 23.49 3.49
C GLU A 426 -35.28 24.83 2.93
N ALA A 427 -35.96 24.78 1.79
CA ALA A 427 -36.50 25.96 1.13
C ALA A 427 -37.98 26.22 1.50
N ILE A 428 -38.33 27.52 1.56
CA ILE A 428 -39.69 28.00 1.73
C ILE A 428 -40.04 29.02 0.62
N PRO A 429 -41.30 29.23 0.28
CA PRO A 429 -41.70 30.32 -0.61
C PRO A 429 -41.49 31.65 0.07
N ASP A 430 -40.94 32.64 -0.62
CA ASP A 430 -40.96 34.05 -0.20
C ASP A 430 -42.31 34.69 -0.55
N VAL A 431 -42.46 35.97 -0.31
CA VAL A 431 -43.69 36.73 -0.50
C VAL A 431 -44.21 36.69 -1.93
N ASP A 432 -43.31 36.62 -2.91
CA ASP A 432 -43.62 36.52 -4.34
C ASP A 432 -43.69 35.06 -4.83
N GLY A 433 -43.52 34.08 -3.94
CA GLY A 433 -43.50 32.65 -4.26
C GLY A 433 -42.12 32.10 -4.70
N THR A 434 -41.09 32.96 -4.77
CA THR A 434 -39.74 32.54 -5.09
C THR A 434 -39.18 31.64 -3.98
N PRO A 435 -38.53 30.47 -4.32
CA PRO A 435 -37.87 29.66 -3.31
C PRO A 435 -36.71 30.38 -2.65
N VAL A 436 -36.70 30.43 -1.32
CA VAL A 436 -35.60 30.96 -0.50
C VAL A 436 -35.25 29.97 0.61
N CYS A 437 -34.00 29.98 1.08
CA CYS A 437 -33.60 29.12 2.21
C CYS A 437 -34.41 29.51 3.46
N ARG A 438 -34.85 28.53 4.26
CA ARG A 438 -35.64 28.76 5.48
C ARG A 438 -34.87 29.60 6.49
N ASP A 439 -33.59 29.30 6.70
CA ASP A 439 -32.73 29.97 7.65
C ASP A 439 -32.34 31.39 7.17
N VAL A 440 -32.70 32.41 7.96
CA VAL A 440 -32.46 33.82 7.64
C VAL A 440 -30.97 34.19 7.70
N HIS A 441 -30.20 33.57 8.62
CA HIS A 441 -28.76 33.80 8.70
C HIS A 441 -28.07 33.20 7.49
N ALA A 442 -28.47 31.99 7.11
CA ALA A 442 -27.93 31.35 5.90
C ALA A 442 -28.20 32.20 4.64
N ARG A 443 -29.34 32.86 4.53
CA ARG A 443 -29.61 33.81 3.43
C ARG A 443 -28.62 34.98 3.42
N GLN A 444 -28.32 35.54 4.60
CA GLN A 444 -27.32 36.62 4.73
C GLN A 444 -25.92 36.16 4.34
N GLU A 445 -25.61 34.88 4.52
CA GLU A 445 -24.36 34.22 4.10
C GLU A 445 -24.40 33.75 2.63
N GLY A 446 -25.44 34.08 1.87
CA GLY A 446 -25.56 33.79 0.45
C GLY A 446 -26.13 32.39 0.12
N CYS A 447 -26.95 31.82 1.01
CA CYS A 447 -27.65 30.56 0.77
C CYS A 447 -28.54 30.65 -0.48
N VAL A 448 -28.37 29.70 -1.36
CA VAL A 448 -29.21 29.48 -2.56
C VAL A 448 -29.90 28.14 -2.44
N PRO A 449 -31.26 28.08 -2.53
CA PRO A 449 -31.98 26.81 -2.49
C PRO A 449 -31.54 25.85 -3.58
N ILE A 450 -31.44 24.56 -3.22
CA ILE A 450 -30.93 23.52 -4.13
C ILE A 450 -32.04 22.57 -4.57
N LYS A 451 -32.16 22.37 -5.90
CA LYS A 451 -33.09 21.41 -6.47
C LYS A 451 -32.33 20.08 -6.80
N LEU A 452 -32.76 18.97 -6.22
CA LEU A 452 -32.13 17.66 -6.44
C LEU A 452 -32.89 16.78 -7.45
N PHE A 453 -34.02 17.22 -7.99
CA PHE A 453 -34.93 16.41 -8.79
C PHE A 453 -34.64 16.55 -10.29
N GLY A 454 -34.17 15.47 -10.91
CA GLY A 454 -33.87 15.39 -12.34
C GLY A 454 -32.40 15.66 -12.72
N TYR A 455 -32.09 15.55 -14.02
CA TYR A 455 -30.78 15.81 -14.56
C TYR A 455 -30.44 17.30 -14.58
N ASN A 456 -29.19 17.64 -14.26
CA ASN A 456 -28.63 19.00 -14.30
C ASN A 456 -29.53 20.01 -13.57
N SER A 457 -30.14 19.60 -12.48
CA SER A 457 -31.11 20.41 -11.73
C SER A 457 -30.48 21.36 -10.73
N ILE A 458 -29.23 21.22 -10.40
CA ILE A 458 -28.46 22.05 -9.48
C ILE A 458 -27.94 23.29 -10.23
N THR A 459 -28.34 24.48 -9.80
CA THR A 459 -27.89 25.72 -10.41
C THR A 459 -26.43 26.04 -10.04
N PRO A 460 -25.66 26.78 -10.87
CA PRO A 460 -24.29 27.16 -10.55
C PRO A 460 -24.15 27.91 -9.21
N ASP A 461 -25.12 28.76 -8.85
CA ASP A 461 -25.09 29.52 -7.60
C ASP A 461 -25.32 28.60 -6.38
N ALA A 462 -26.27 27.66 -6.47
CA ALA A 462 -26.50 26.66 -5.43
C ALA A 462 -25.24 25.74 -5.30
N LEU A 463 -24.64 25.33 -6.43
CA LEU A 463 -23.43 24.57 -6.45
C LEU A 463 -22.29 25.30 -5.71
N LYS A 464 -22.09 26.58 -6.01
CA LYS A 464 -21.06 27.41 -5.36
C LYS A 464 -21.25 27.50 -3.84
N TYR A 465 -22.50 27.64 -3.38
CA TYR A 465 -22.84 27.76 -1.96
C TYR A 465 -22.56 26.48 -1.17
N VAL A 466 -22.80 25.31 -1.78
CA VAL A 466 -22.67 24.01 -1.07
C VAL A 466 -21.33 23.29 -1.30
N THR A 467 -20.47 23.78 -2.20
CA THR A 467 -19.18 23.15 -2.47
C THR A 467 -18.21 23.30 -1.31
N ALA A 468 -17.55 22.21 -0.91
CA ALA A 468 -16.49 22.20 0.07
C ALA A 468 -15.17 21.70 -0.56
N PRO A 469 -14.14 22.52 -0.72
CA PRO A 469 -12.81 22.03 -1.02
C PRO A 469 -12.20 21.41 0.24
N GLY A 470 -11.52 20.26 0.06
CA GLY A 470 -10.79 19.60 1.13
C GLY A 470 -9.29 19.80 1.00
N SER A 471 -8.57 19.70 2.10
CA SER A 471 -7.11 19.70 2.11
C SER A 471 -6.54 18.77 3.18
N LEU A 472 -5.32 18.27 2.92
CA LEU A 472 -4.52 17.55 3.89
C LEU A 472 -3.08 18.05 3.80
N LEU A 473 -2.51 18.48 4.91
CA LEU A 473 -1.09 18.81 5.03
C LEU A 473 -0.39 17.74 5.85
N THR A 474 0.62 17.11 5.27
CA THR A 474 1.47 16.13 5.94
C THR A 474 2.90 16.63 6.03
N ILE A 475 3.53 16.45 7.18
CA ILE A 475 4.95 16.73 7.39
C ILE A 475 5.56 15.55 8.13
N ILE A 476 6.63 14.99 7.57
CA ILE A 476 7.40 13.90 8.18
C ILE A 476 8.84 14.38 8.30
N THR A 477 9.44 14.23 9.48
CA THR A 477 10.83 14.64 9.72
C THR A 477 11.61 13.49 10.35
N GLN A 478 12.82 13.25 9.84
CA GLN A 478 13.74 12.24 10.37
C GLN A 478 15.10 12.88 10.62
N ARG A 479 15.67 12.63 11.78
CA ARG A 479 17.01 13.07 12.18
C ARG A 479 17.78 11.87 12.70
N LEU A 480 19.02 11.66 12.21
CA LEU A 480 19.88 10.58 12.66
C LEU A 480 21.29 11.12 12.91
N ALA A 481 21.92 10.57 13.94
CA ALA A 481 23.34 10.72 14.19
C ALA A 481 23.91 9.34 14.55
N GLY A 482 25.01 8.95 13.95
CA GLY A 482 25.60 7.65 14.23
C GLY A 482 27.09 7.58 13.97
N GLY A 483 27.69 6.55 14.50
CA GLY A 483 29.08 6.24 14.25
C GLY A 483 29.38 4.77 14.51
N SER A 484 30.33 4.25 13.76
CA SER A 484 30.80 2.86 13.90
C SER A 484 32.28 2.76 13.67
N VAL A 485 32.85 1.75 14.30
CA VAL A 485 34.25 1.32 14.09
C VAL A 485 34.25 -0.15 13.71
N SER A 486 35.16 -0.56 12.82
CA SER A 486 35.36 -1.97 12.48
C SER A 486 36.83 -2.28 12.24
N GLY A 487 37.26 -3.45 12.66
CA GLY A 487 38.67 -3.85 12.52
C GLY A 487 38.87 -5.34 12.77
N GLU A 488 40.15 -5.74 12.81
CA GLU A 488 40.56 -7.11 13.07
C GLU A 488 41.37 -7.18 14.35
N VAL A 489 41.00 -8.10 15.23
CA VAL A 489 41.75 -8.44 16.43
C VAL A 489 42.49 -9.74 16.17
N PRO A 490 43.87 -9.77 16.26
CA PRO A 490 44.62 -11.00 16.17
C PRO A 490 44.23 -11.98 17.27
N GLY A 491 44.27 -13.27 17.02
CA GLY A 491 44.13 -14.18 18.14
C GLY A 491 43.79 -15.64 17.91
N LEU A 492 43.32 -16.07 16.72
CA LEU A 492 43.01 -17.48 16.49
C LEU A 492 43.91 -18.12 15.43
N PRO A 493 44.24 -19.43 15.56
CA PRO A 493 44.99 -20.14 14.56
C PRO A 493 44.37 -20.13 13.16
N ALA A 494 43.05 -19.99 13.09
CA ALA A 494 42.32 -19.92 11.81
C ALA A 494 42.32 -18.52 11.18
N GLY A 495 42.70 -17.47 11.93
CA GLY A 495 42.78 -16.08 11.43
C GLY A 495 42.41 -15.05 12.47
N ALA A 496 42.40 -13.78 12.07
CA ALA A 496 41.99 -12.68 12.91
C ALA A 496 40.48 -12.66 13.11
N ILE A 497 40.03 -12.19 14.28
CA ILE A 497 38.63 -12.00 14.60
C ILE A 497 38.20 -10.62 14.06
N GLY A 498 37.23 -10.58 13.17
CA GLY A 498 36.60 -9.33 12.74
C GLY A 498 35.62 -8.83 13.79
N VAL A 499 35.71 -7.54 14.12
CA VAL A 499 34.81 -6.88 15.09
C VAL A 499 34.29 -5.57 14.50
N ALA A 500 33.02 -5.28 14.69
CA ALA A 500 32.43 -3.95 14.47
C ALA A 500 31.58 -3.56 15.67
N ALA A 501 31.58 -2.28 16.03
CA ALA A 501 30.73 -1.73 17.07
C ALA A 501 30.29 -0.32 16.68
N GLY A 502 29.12 0.11 17.16
CA GLY A 502 28.66 1.44 16.86
C GLY A 502 27.49 1.87 17.72
N VAL A 503 27.15 3.13 17.55
CA VAL A 503 26.04 3.81 18.22
C VAL A 503 25.20 4.56 17.20
N GLU A 504 23.90 4.68 17.45
CA GLU A 504 22.96 5.46 16.63
C GLU A 504 21.94 6.15 17.53
N TRP A 505 21.65 7.39 17.20
CA TRP A 505 20.51 8.12 17.71
C TRP A 505 19.59 8.49 16.55
N ARG A 506 18.29 8.37 16.75
CA ARG A 506 17.30 8.71 15.74
C ARG A 506 16.08 9.39 16.39
N SER A 507 15.53 10.38 15.70
CA SER A 507 14.25 11.01 16.00
C SER A 507 13.39 10.99 14.74
N GLU A 508 12.14 10.59 14.90
CA GLU A 508 11.13 10.63 13.85
C GLU A 508 9.88 11.34 14.35
N GLU A 509 9.33 12.21 13.49
CA GLU A 509 8.16 13.02 13.75
C GLU A 509 7.25 12.97 12.52
N SER A 510 5.95 12.84 12.73
CA SER A 510 4.95 12.88 11.66
C SER A 510 3.74 13.66 12.11
N SER A 511 3.20 14.51 11.24
CA SER A 511 1.93 15.19 11.40
C SER A 511 1.11 15.13 10.12
N ALA A 512 -0.17 14.81 10.23
CA ALA A 512 -1.16 14.80 9.15
C ALA A 512 -2.38 15.58 9.62
N ILE A 513 -2.64 16.73 8.98
CA ILE A 513 -3.66 17.70 9.42
C ILE A 513 -4.63 17.95 8.27
N PRO A 514 -5.84 17.35 8.30
CA PRO A 514 -6.93 17.66 7.38
C PRO A 514 -7.53 19.04 7.64
N ASP A 515 -8.30 19.55 6.68
CA ASP A 515 -9.12 20.77 6.88
C ASP A 515 -10.23 20.56 7.93
N PRO A 516 -10.78 21.64 8.51
CA PRO A 516 -11.77 21.54 9.59
C PRO A 516 -13.05 20.80 9.23
N LEU A 517 -13.52 20.88 7.97
CA LEU A 517 -14.73 20.15 7.55
C LEU A 517 -14.49 18.66 7.49
N THR A 518 -13.30 18.23 6.99
CA THR A 518 -12.86 16.84 7.01
C THR A 518 -12.65 16.33 8.43
N GLN A 519 -12.08 17.15 9.34
CA GLN A 519 -11.90 16.76 10.74
C GLN A 519 -13.23 16.45 11.45
N SER A 520 -14.27 17.20 11.14
CA SER A 520 -15.59 17.05 11.74
C SER A 520 -16.55 16.12 10.98
N GLY A 521 -16.18 15.66 9.78
CA GLY A 521 -17.07 14.90 8.87
C GLY A 521 -18.16 15.76 8.22
N LEU A 522 -18.06 17.08 8.29
CA LEU A 522 -19.02 18.01 7.69
C LEU A 522 -18.79 18.27 6.19
N ASN A 523 -17.85 17.56 5.58
CA ASN A 523 -17.69 17.48 4.12
C ASN A 523 -18.48 16.33 3.49
N ALA A 524 -19.46 15.76 4.20
CA ALA A 524 -20.22 14.55 3.90
C ALA A 524 -19.38 13.26 3.81
N GLY A 525 -18.10 13.33 4.14
CA GLY A 525 -17.18 12.19 4.27
C GLY A 525 -17.02 11.72 5.71
N ASN A 526 -16.05 10.85 5.92
CA ASN A 526 -15.69 10.37 7.25
C ASN A 526 -14.98 11.45 8.05
N ALA A 527 -15.30 11.58 9.32
CA ALA A 527 -14.55 12.43 10.24
C ALA A 527 -13.13 11.88 10.42
N THR A 528 -12.14 12.70 10.09
CA THR A 528 -10.72 12.33 10.14
C THR A 528 -9.95 13.41 10.92
N PRO A 529 -9.82 13.28 12.24
CA PRO A 529 -9.05 14.23 13.05
C PRO A 529 -7.56 14.21 12.72
N PRO A 530 -6.78 15.24 13.13
CA PRO A 530 -5.34 15.25 12.96
C PRO A 530 -4.65 14.08 13.65
N THR A 531 -3.66 13.50 12.99
CA THR A 531 -2.75 12.50 13.57
C THR A 531 -1.36 13.09 13.67
N MET A 532 -0.80 13.14 14.87
CA MET A 532 0.53 13.69 15.13
C MET A 532 1.25 12.85 16.18
N GLY A 533 2.55 12.69 16.03
CA GLY A 533 3.38 12.00 17.00
C GLY A 533 4.87 12.08 16.66
N GLU A 534 5.65 11.72 17.65
CA GLU A 534 7.11 11.63 17.55
C GLU A 534 7.65 10.51 18.44
N PHE A 535 8.81 10.01 18.09
CA PHE A 535 9.60 9.16 18.98
C PHE A 535 11.09 9.35 18.76
N THR A 536 11.85 8.99 19.77
CA THR A 536 13.31 8.93 19.72
C THR A 536 13.80 7.54 20.10
N VAL A 537 14.97 7.16 19.57
CA VAL A 537 15.65 5.92 19.94
C VAL A 537 17.15 6.14 20.04
N ARG A 538 17.77 5.46 21.01
CA ARG A 538 19.22 5.35 21.19
C ARG A 538 19.61 3.90 21.09
N GLU A 539 20.56 3.59 20.23
CA GLU A 539 20.92 2.21 19.95
C GLU A 539 22.43 2.02 20.04
N VAL A 540 22.82 0.86 20.53
CA VAL A 540 24.21 0.38 20.50
C VAL A 540 24.24 -0.99 19.86
N PHE A 541 25.28 -1.29 19.08
CA PHE A 541 25.42 -2.61 18.47
C PHE A 541 26.87 -3.08 18.48
N VAL A 542 27.02 -4.40 18.46
CA VAL A 542 28.30 -5.09 18.28
C VAL A 542 28.13 -6.26 17.34
N GLU A 543 29.09 -6.43 16.46
CA GLU A 543 29.16 -7.53 15.49
C GLU A 543 30.52 -8.18 15.55
N THR A 544 30.57 -9.52 15.47
CA THR A 544 31.81 -10.29 15.45
C THR A 544 31.75 -11.34 14.34
N ARG A 545 32.92 -11.57 13.70
CA ARG A 545 33.17 -12.69 12.81
C ARG A 545 34.37 -13.44 13.31
N VAL A 546 34.18 -14.69 13.73
CA VAL A 546 35.18 -15.54 14.34
C VAL A 546 35.54 -16.66 13.38
N PRO A 547 36.74 -16.68 12.78
CA PRO A 547 37.21 -17.81 11.99
C PRO A 547 37.53 -18.98 12.94
N LEU A 548 36.75 -20.08 12.81
CA LEU A 548 36.84 -21.25 13.69
C LEU A 548 37.89 -22.28 13.16
N LEU A 549 37.82 -22.59 11.86
CA LEU A 549 38.65 -23.56 11.20
C LEU A 549 39.08 -23.06 9.81
N LYS A 550 40.31 -23.37 9.39
CA LYS A 550 40.83 -23.03 8.07
C LYS A 550 41.77 -24.12 7.55
N ALA A 551 41.73 -24.36 6.24
CA ALA A 551 42.61 -25.27 5.52
C ALA A 551 42.67 -26.69 6.14
N ARG A 552 41.49 -27.27 6.44
CA ARG A 552 41.33 -28.66 6.87
C ARG A 552 40.60 -29.47 5.79
N PRO A 553 40.69 -30.81 5.76
CA PRO A 553 39.89 -31.65 4.87
C PRO A 553 38.39 -31.27 5.00
N TRP A 554 37.73 -31.03 3.88
CA TRP A 554 36.33 -30.59 3.80
C TRP A 554 36.01 -29.24 4.53
N VAL A 555 37.03 -28.53 5.01
CA VAL A 555 36.89 -27.24 5.68
C VAL A 555 37.91 -26.26 5.15
N ARG A 556 37.63 -25.66 3.98
CA ARG A 556 38.47 -24.57 3.47
C ARG A 556 38.46 -23.39 4.45
N GLU A 557 37.26 -23.03 4.93
CA GLU A 557 37.03 -22.02 5.95
C GLU A 557 35.72 -22.30 6.65
N LEU A 558 35.69 -22.19 7.97
CA LEU A 558 34.49 -22.21 8.81
C LEU A 558 34.55 -20.97 9.71
N SER A 559 33.55 -20.10 9.61
CA SER A 559 33.45 -18.89 10.42
C SER A 559 32.10 -18.83 11.12
N ALA A 560 32.08 -18.38 12.37
CA ALA A 560 30.90 -18.02 13.10
C ALA A 560 30.72 -16.51 13.05
N LEU A 561 29.46 -16.08 13.04
CA LEU A 561 29.07 -14.67 13.08
C LEU A 561 28.09 -14.48 14.24
N ALA A 562 28.20 -13.35 14.94
CA ALA A 562 27.26 -12.94 15.96
C ALA A 562 27.10 -11.42 15.92
N THR A 563 25.85 -10.96 15.99
CA THR A 563 25.52 -9.54 16.06
C THR A 563 24.49 -9.35 17.17
N PHE A 564 24.67 -8.34 17.97
CA PHE A 564 23.71 -7.93 19.00
C PHE A 564 23.50 -6.43 18.93
N ARG A 565 22.24 -6.02 19.09
CA ARG A 565 21.80 -4.62 19.16
C ARG A 565 20.86 -4.44 20.34
N HIS A 566 21.11 -3.42 21.11
CA HIS A 566 20.24 -2.92 22.18
C HIS A 566 19.75 -1.53 21.79
N GLY A 567 18.43 -1.31 21.85
CA GLY A 567 17.82 -0.02 21.59
C GLY A 567 16.90 0.39 22.73
N ASP A 568 16.88 1.68 23.06
CA ASP A 568 15.98 2.29 24.02
C ASP A 568 15.10 3.33 23.30
N TYR A 569 13.81 3.00 23.17
CA TYR A 569 12.79 3.79 22.51
C TYR A 569 12.00 4.61 23.52
N SER A 570 11.74 5.88 23.22
CA SER A 570 10.88 6.74 24.04
C SER A 570 9.44 6.23 24.18
N THR A 571 9.00 5.32 23.30
CA THR A 571 7.63 4.78 23.24
C THR A 571 7.48 3.41 23.87
N VAL A 572 8.37 2.47 23.54
CA VAL A 572 8.27 1.05 23.97
C VAL A 572 9.40 0.61 24.89
N GLY A 573 10.32 1.53 25.24
CA GLY A 573 11.47 1.22 26.09
C GLY A 573 12.50 0.34 25.41
N ALA A 574 13.09 -0.59 26.17
CA ALA A 574 14.20 -1.42 25.75
C ALA A 574 13.81 -2.50 24.74
N THR A 575 14.57 -2.61 23.67
CA THR A 575 14.44 -3.66 22.65
C THR A 575 15.78 -4.35 22.42
N ASN A 576 15.75 -5.64 22.12
CA ASN A 576 16.95 -6.42 21.86
C ASN A 576 16.78 -7.24 20.57
N SER A 577 17.75 -7.09 19.69
CA SER A 577 17.86 -7.88 18.45
C SER A 577 19.19 -8.59 18.40
N TRP A 578 19.21 -9.82 17.89
CA TRP A 578 20.45 -10.56 17.72
C TRP A 578 20.41 -11.43 16.46
N ASN A 579 21.58 -11.75 15.94
CA ASN A 579 21.79 -12.66 14.84
C ASN A 579 23.01 -13.54 15.14
N ALA A 580 22.86 -14.84 14.93
CA ALA A 580 23.93 -15.81 14.97
C ALA A 580 23.98 -16.58 13.66
N GLY A 581 25.17 -16.77 13.10
CA GLY A 581 25.34 -17.42 11.80
C GLY A 581 26.60 -18.28 11.72
N LEU A 582 26.57 -19.22 10.79
CA LEU A 582 27.73 -20.05 10.40
C LEU A 582 27.90 -19.97 8.88
N GLU A 583 29.12 -19.77 8.46
CA GLU A 583 29.58 -19.89 7.07
C GLU A 583 30.61 -20.98 6.96
N TRP A 584 30.33 -22.01 6.17
CA TRP A 584 31.18 -23.15 5.93
C TRP A 584 31.49 -23.29 4.45
N SER A 585 32.66 -22.82 4.05
CA SER A 585 33.26 -23.11 2.74
C SER A 585 33.90 -24.49 2.78
N MET A 586 33.18 -25.50 2.29
CA MET A 586 33.66 -26.91 2.27
C MET A 586 34.81 -27.09 1.30
N THR A 587 34.57 -26.60 0.08
CA THR A 587 35.51 -26.60 -1.03
C THR A 587 35.55 -25.22 -1.70
N PRO A 588 36.36 -24.95 -2.71
CA PRO A 588 36.25 -23.76 -3.52
C PRO A 588 34.92 -23.62 -4.24
N ASP A 589 34.20 -24.73 -4.45
CA ASP A 589 32.99 -24.81 -5.26
C ASP A 589 31.71 -24.90 -4.45
N VAL A 590 31.80 -25.30 -3.16
CA VAL A 590 30.62 -25.54 -2.31
C VAL A 590 30.73 -24.79 -1.00
N LYS A 591 29.74 -23.96 -0.72
CA LYS A 591 29.59 -23.23 0.54
C LYS A 591 28.20 -23.43 1.12
N LEU A 592 28.14 -23.70 2.43
CA LEU A 592 26.93 -23.68 3.24
C LEU A 592 26.92 -22.43 4.12
N ARG A 593 25.74 -21.90 4.35
CA ARG A 593 25.50 -20.83 5.31
C ARG A 593 24.21 -21.09 6.09
N ALA A 594 24.19 -20.70 7.34
CA ALA A 594 23.00 -20.78 8.16
C ALA A 594 22.94 -19.56 9.08
N THR A 595 21.75 -18.99 9.26
CA THR A 595 21.54 -17.93 10.23
C THR A 595 20.28 -18.16 11.04
N ARG A 596 20.32 -17.71 12.31
CA ARG A 596 19.18 -17.56 13.17
C ARG A 596 19.20 -16.17 13.77
N ALA A 597 18.07 -15.46 13.62
CA ALA A 597 17.98 -14.09 14.09
C ALA A 597 16.69 -13.84 14.87
N GLN A 598 16.77 -12.95 15.84
CA GLN A 598 15.64 -12.25 16.43
C GLN A 598 15.70 -10.80 16.01
N SER A 599 14.64 -10.37 15.34
CA SER A 599 14.43 -8.99 14.91
C SER A 599 13.32 -8.36 15.72
N THR A 600 13.34 -7.05 15.88
CA THR A 600 12.30 -6.29 16.55
C THR A 600 11.77 -5.19 15.62
N ARG A 601 10.48 -4.86 15.76
CA ARG A 601 9.87 -3.68 15.16
C ARG A 601 9.13 -2.90 16.24
N ALA A 602 9.52 -1.64 16.45
CA ALA A 602 8.75 -0.72 17.26
C ALA A 602 7.48 -0.28 16.52
N PRO A 603 6.37 0.00 17.20
CA PRO A 603 5.18 0.57 16.58
C PRO A 603 5.50 1.89 15.88
N ASN A 604 4.85 2.13 14.75
CA ASN A 604 4.94 3.41 14.04
C ASN A 604 4.01 4.48 14.66
N ILE A 605 4.09 5.71 14.17
CA ILE A 605 3.34 6.84 14.72
C ILE A 605 1.82 6.66 14.52
N ASN A 606 1.37 6.08 13.40
CA ASN A 606 -0.04 5.79 13.19
C ASN A 606 -0.55 4.73 14.17
N GLU A 607 0.18 3.65 14.34
CA GLU A 607 -0.19 2.58 15.26
C GLU A 607 -0.31 3.07 16.71
N LEU A 608 0.52 4.05 17.11
CA LEU A 608 0.50 4.63 18.44
C LEU A 608 -0.54 5.74 18.61
N TYR A 609 -0.61 6.66 17.65
CA TYR A 609 -1.23 7.98 17.87
C TYR A 609 -2.34 8.32 16.85
N GLN A 610 -2.74 7.40 15.95
CA GLN A 610 -3.86 7.67 15.06
C GLN A 610 -5.07 8.10 15.88
N ALA A 611 -5.56 9.31 15.62
CA ALA A 611 -6.77 9.81 16.24
C ALA A 611 -7.97 8.97 15.76
N PRO A 612 -9.05 8.83 16.56
CA PRO A 612 -10.23 8.06 16.17
C PRO A 612 -10.81 8.57 14.86
N SER A 613 -10.49 7.90 13.76
CA SER A 613 -10.95 8.24 12.42
C SER A 613 -12.17 7.42 12.07
N GLN A 614 -13.26 8.09 11.68
CA GLN A 614 -14.53 7.45 11.39
C GLN A 614 -14.45 6.51 10.19
N ASP A 615 -15.19 5.42 10.28
CA ASP A 615 -15.32 4.40 9.27
C ASP A 615 -16.75 3.82 9.31
N PHE A 616 -17.21 3.27 8.20
CA PHE A 616 -18.53 2.64 8.07
C PHE A 616 -18.34 1.21 7.57
N PRO A 617 -18.15 0.25 8.49
CA PRO A 617 -17.96 -1.13 8.12
C PRO A 617 -19.22 -1.70 7.47
N THR A 618 -19.06 -2.44 6.39
CA THR A 618 -20.12 -3.12 5.68
C THR A 618 -20.01 -4.64 5.83
N GLY A 619 -21.13 -5.35 5.76
CA GLY A 619 -21.15 -6.81 5.78
C GLY A 619 -20.91 -7.44 7.15
N LEU A 620 -20.98 -6.68 8.24
CA LEU A 620 -20.94 -7.24 9.59
C LEU A 620 -22.21 -8.04 9.88
N VAL A 621 -22.03 -9.22 10.46
CA VAL A 621 -23.10 -10.09 10.95
C VAL A 621 -23.14 -10.01 12.46
N ASP A 622 -24.24 -9.53 13.02
CA ASP A 622 -24.42 -9.47 14.47
C ASP A 622 -24.63 -10.88 15.03
N PRO A 623 -23.70 -11.41 15.85
CA PRO A 623 -23.86 -12.76 16.41
C PRO A 623 -25.11 -12.94 17.27
N CYS A 624 -25.70 -11.86 17.74
CA CYS A 624 -26.91 -11.89 18.57
C CYS A 624 -28.21 -11.97 17.75
N GLU A 625 -28.19 -11.71 16.45
CA GLU A 625 -29.37 -11.79 15.61
C GLU A 625 -29.98 -13.20 15.62
N GLY A 626 -31.29 -13.31 15.83
CA GLY A 626 -32.00 -14.59 15.96
C GLY A 626 -31.87 -15.29 17.32
N VAL A 627 -31.12 -14.71 18.26
CA VAL A 627 -30.99 -15.29 19.61
C VAL A 627 -32.30 -15.16 20.38
N SER A 628 -32.74 -16.29 21.00
CA SER A 628 -33.96 -16.33 21.82
C SER A 628 -33.71 -15.96 23.28
N SER A 629 -34.70 -15.33 23.91
CA SER A 629 -34.73 -15.04 25.34
C SER A 629 -34.66 -16.28 26.23
N SER A 630 -35.09 -17.43 25.71
CA SER A 630 -35.03 -18.74 26.38
C SER A 630 -33.75 -19.55 26.06
N GLY A 631 -32.86 -19.02 25.16
CA GLY A 631 -31.62 -19.72 24.79
C GLY A 631 -30.67 -19.93 25.98
N SER A 632 -30.05 -21.12 26.07
CA SER A 632 -29.20 -21.52 27.22
C SER A 632 -27.72 -21.52 26.97
N GLY A 633 -27.26 -21.33 25.72
CA GLY A 633 -25.84 -21.31 25.38
C GLY A 633 -25.13 -20.01 25.79
N ALA A 634 -23.80 -20.02 25.84
CA ALA A 634 -22.97 -18.88 26.20
C ALA A 634 -23.30 -17.63 25.34
N LEU A 635 -23.43 -17.80 24.03
CA LEU A 635 -23.84 -16.74 23.12
C LEU A 635 -25.15 -16.08 23.55
N ALA A 636 -26.18 -16.90 23.86
CA ALA A 636 -27.49 -16.38 24.25
C ALA A 636 -27.45 -15.60 25.57
N VAL A 637 -26.64 -16.04 26.53
CA VAL A 637 -26.43 -15.36 27.82
C VAL A 637 -25.72 -14.03 27.59
N ASN A 638 -24.63 -14.03 26.85
CA ASN A 638 -23.84 -12.80 26.58
C ASN A 638 -24.65 -11.77 25.79
N CYS A 639 -25.44 -12.21 24.81
CA CYS A 639 -26.31 -11.32 24.04
C CYS A 639 -27.41 -10.71 24.89
N ARG A 640 -28.10 -11.50 25.75
CA ARG A 640 -29.15 -10.95 26.64
C ARG A 640 -28.62 -9.89 27.61
N ASN A 641 -27.35 -10.05 28.03
CA ASN A 641 -26.70 -9.11 28.94
C ASN A 641 -26.24 -7.82 28.22
N ALA A 642 -26.24 -7.82 26.91
CA ALA A 642 -25.82 -6.66 26.12
C ALA A 642 -26.89 -5.55 26.15
N PRO A 643 -26.46 -4.27 26.18
CA PRO A 643 -27.38 -3.13 26.26
C PRO A 643 -28.45 -3.15 25.16
N GLY A 644 -29.74 -3.02 25.53
CA GLY A 644 -30.86 -2.92 24.61
C GLY A 644 -31.35 -4.22 23.99
N VAL A 645 -30.56 -5.31 24.04
CA VAL A 645 -30.94 -6.59 23.41
C VAL A 645 -32.18 -7.20 24.08
N ALA A 646 -32.25 -7.21 25.42
CA ALA A 646 -33.41 -7.70 26.14
C ALA A 646 -34.69 -6.87 25.87
N VAL A 647 -34.52 -5.55 25.68
CA VAL A 647 -35.61 -4.63 25.30
C VAL A 647 -36.16 -5.00 23.91
N ASN A 648 -35.27 -5.22 22.93
CA ASN A 648 -35.66 -5.65 21.59
C ASN A 648 -36.38 -7.02 21.61
N MET A 649 -35.83 -7.99 22.34
CA MET A 649 -36.45 -9.33 22.48
C MET A 649 -37.87 -9.22 23.02
N ALA A 650 -38.12 -8.40 24.04
CA ALA A 650 -39.43 -8.19 24.59
C ALA A 650 -40.43 -7.61 23.56
N ALA A 651 -39.98 -6.74 22.67
CA ALA A 651 -40.79 -6.18 21.59
C ALA A 651 -41.05 -7.16 20.43
N HIS A 652 -40.23 -8.20 20.25
CA HIS A 652 -40.24 -9.11 19.10
C HIS A 652 -40.51 -10.57 19.50
N GLY A 653 -41.39 -10.81 20.45
CA GLY A 653 -41.79 -12.18 20.82
C GLY A 653 -40.69 -13.06 21.42
N GLY A 654 -39.70 -12.45 22.04
CA GLY A 654 -38.60 -13.14 22.71
C GLY A 654 -37.39 -13.46 21.83
N VAL A 655 -37.34 -12.95 20.61
CA VAL A 655 -36.21 -13.14 19.69
C VAL A 655 -35.58 -11.81 19.36
N PHE A 656 -34.24 -11.69 19.42
CA PHE A 656 -33.53 -10.51 19.00
C PHE A 656 -33.58 -10.39 17.48
N THR A 657 -34.20 -9.31 17.00
CA THR A 657 -34.46 -9.10 15.58
C THR A 657 -33.94 -7.74 15.15
N LEU A 658 -33.20 -7.71 14.04
CA LEU A 658 -32.66 -6.50 13.41
C LEU A 658 -33.35 -6.23 12.07
N ASN A 659 -33.55 -4.95 11.77
CA ASN A 659 -34.01 -4.52 10.45
C ASN A 659 -32.84 -4.17 9.54
N GLN A 660 -33.12 -3.83 8.27
CA GLN A 660 -32.07 -3.49 7.29
C GLN A 660 -31.27 -2.23 7.70
N ALA A 661 -31.90 -1.24 8.30
CA ALA A 661 -31.22 -0.03 8.74
C ALA A 661 -30.21 -0.33 9.87
N ASP A 662 -30.53 -1.25 10.78
CA ASP A 662 -29.62 -1.68 11.84
C ASP A 662 -28.33 -2.32 11.30
N GLN A 663 -28.42 -3.05 10.20
CA GLN A 663 -27.30 -3.77 9.58
C GLN A 663 -26.45 -2.87 8.68
N GLN A 664 -27.04 -1.84 8.08
CA GLN A 664 -26.36 -0.93 7.14
C GLN A 664 -25.82 0.34 7.78
N GLY A 665 -26.36 0.74 8.93
CA GLY A 665 -26.03 2.00 9.62
C GLY A 665 -24.96 1.89 10.70
N ILE A 666 -24.14 0.83 10.70
CA ILE A 666 -23.10 0.66 11.70
C ILE A 666 -21.95 1.63 11.40
N SER A 667 -21.59 2.48 12.37
CA SER A 667 -20.41 3.32 12.32
C SER A 667 -19.30 2.70 13.16
N GLY A 668 -18.06 3.14 12.98
CA GLY A 668 -16.93 2.72 13.80
C GLY A 668 -15.78 3.72 13.69
N TYR A 669 -14.80 3.55 14.57
CA TYR A 669 -13.59 4.34 14.56
C TYR A 669 -12.36 3.45 14.56
N ASN A 670 -11.39 3.81 13.73
CA ASN A 670 -10.05 3.23 13.72
C ASN A 670 -9.13 4.15 14.51
N ARG A 671 -8.42 3.62 15.52
CA ARG A 671 -7.56 4.43 16.38
C ARG A 671 -6.25 3.75 16.71
N GLY A 672 -5.24 4.55 16.98
CA GLY A 672 -3.96 4.08 17.53
C GLY A 672 -4.06 3.64 18.98
N ASN A 673 -2.96 3.07 19.49
CA ASN A 673 -2.86 2.61 20.87
C ASN A 673 -1.46 2.92 21.45
N PRO A 674 -1.34 3.94 22.31
CA PRO A 674 -0.05 4.30 22.92
C PRO A 674 0.56 3.24 23.84
N LYS A 675 -0.17 2.18 24.15
CA LYS A 675 0.28 1.08 25.03
C LYS A 675 0.86 -0.11 24.26
N LEU A 676 1.08 0.02 22.95
CA LEU A 676 1.68 -1.04 22.16
C LEU A 676 3.11 -1.34 22.60
N ALA A 677 3.45 -2.63 22.55
CA ALA A 677 4.81 -3.12 22.69
C ALA A 677 5.46 -3.35 21.30
N ALA A 678 6.76 -3.56 21.29
CA ALA A 678 7.47 -3.93 20.06
C ALA A 678 7.12 -5.36 19.63
N GLU A 679 7.00 -5.58 18.32
CA GLU A 679 6.88 -6.93 17.74
C GLU A 679 8.21 -7.67 17.80
N THR A 680 8.14 -8.99 17.90
CA THR A 680 9.30 -9.88 17.84
C THR A 680 9.21 -10.83 16.64
N GLY A 681 10.16 -10.69 15.71
CA GLY A 681 10.33 -11.59 14.57
C GLY A 681 11.48 -12.56 14.79
N ARG A 682 11.26 -13.85 14.55
CA ARG A 682 12.29 -14.89 14.57
C ARG A 682 12.47 -15.45 13.17
N SER A 683 13.68 -15.36 12.63
CA SER A 683 14.01 -15.89 11.32
C SER A 683 15.08 -16.99 11.39
N THR A 684 14.98 -17.94 10.48
CA THR A 684 15.98 -18.99 10.24
C THR A 684 16.22 -19.07 8.74
N THR A 685 17.47 -19.02 8.30
CA THR A 685 17.85 -19.27 6.91
C THR A 685 18.92 -20.35 6.84
N VAL A 686 18.85 -21.19 5.81
CA VAL A 686 19.91 -22.17 5.48
C VAL A 686 20.12 -22.13 3.99
N GLY A 687 21.38 -21.89 3.56
CA GLY A 687 21.70 -21.72 2.16
C GLY A 687 22.85 -22.60 1.69
N LEU A 688 22.73 -23.09 0.46
CA LEU A 688 23.77 -23.81 -0.27
C LEU A 688 24.15 -22.97 -1.49
N ILE A 689 25.46 -22.69 -1.64
CA ILE A 689 26.04 -22.00 -2.79
C ILE A 689 26.96 -22.95 -3.52
N VAL A 690 26.74 -23.12 -4.81
CA VAL A 690 27.55 -24.01 -5.68
C VAL A 690 28.07 -23.22 -6.87
N THR A 691 29.42 -23.29 -7.06
CA THR A 691 30.14 -22.68 -8.19
C THR A 691 30.95 -23.78 -8.89
N PRO A 692 30.40 -24.52 -9.86
CA PRO A 692 30.99 -25.73 -10.41
C PRO A 692 32.16 -25.43 -11.37
N ARG A 693 33.32 -25.07 -10.84
CA ARG A 693 34.51 -24.62 -11.60
C ARG A 693 35.15 -25.70 -12.42
N ALA A 694 34.99 -26.97 -12.01
CA ALA A 694 35.48 -28.13 -12.71
C ALA A 694 34.79 -28.38 -14.06
N ILE A 695 33.55 -27.88 -14.24
CA ILE A 695 32.77 -28.04 -15.47
C ILE A 695 33.02 -26.82 -16.36
N PRO A 696 33.70 -26.91 -17.51
CA PRO A 696 34.10 -25.75 -18.33
C PRO A 696 32.94 -24.82 -18.69
N LEU A 697 31.78 -25.40 -19.05
CA LEU A 697 30.58 -24.64 -19.40
C LEU A 697 30.00 -23.88 -18.19
N LEU A 698 30.05 -24.46 -16.99
CA LEU A 698 29.45 -23.96 -15.77
C LEU A 698 30.43 -23.23 -14.85
N ARG A 699 31.72 -23.14 -15.20
CA ARG A 699 32.75 -22.51 -14.34
C ARG A 699 32.49 -21.08 -13.93
N ARG A 700 31.57 -20.40 -14.63
CA ARG A 700 31.12 -19.04 -14.36
C ARG A 700 29.63 -19.00 -13.86
N ALA A 701 29.05 -20.17 -13.60
CA ALA A 701 27.76 -20.27 -13.00
C ALA A 701 27.85 -20.18 -11.49
N VAL A 702 26.84 -19.55 -10.87
CA VAL A 702 26.61 -19.56 -9.43
C VAL A 702 25.17 -20.00 -9.21
N PHE A 703 24.99 -21.06 -8.44
CA PHE A 703 23.70 -21.56 -8.00
C PHE A 703 23.58 -21.33 -6.51
N THR A 704 22.46 -20.78 -6.08
CA THR A 704 22.16 -20.57 -4.66
C THR A 704 20.77 -21.12 -4.35
N LEU A 705 20.68 -21.94 -3.32
CA LEU A 705 19.42 -22.48 -2.80
C LEU A 705 19.33 -22.09 -1.33
N ASP A 706 18.34 -21.26 -0.99
CA ASP A 706 18.14 -20.73 0.36
C ASP A 706 16.76 -21.12 0.89
N TYR A 707 16.71 -21.93 1.94
CA TYR A 707 15.53 -22.11 2.76
C TYR A 707 15.37 -20.91 3.70
N PHE A 708 14.15 -20.45 3.90
CA PHE A 708 13.81 -19.40 4.85
C PHE A 708 12.56 -19.74 5.65
N LYS A 709 12.55 -19.29 6.91
CA LYS A 709 11.38 -19.32 7.79
C LYS A 709 11.40 -18.10 8.68
N ILE A 710 10.31 -17.34 8.66
CA ILE A 710 10.11 -16.15 9.50
C ILE A 710 8.81 -16.32 10.26
N LYS A 711 8.83 -16.05 11.57
CA LYS A 711 7.63 -15.99 12.43
C LYS A 711 7.66 -14.69 13.21
N ILE A 712 6.56 -13.98 13.24
CA ILE A 712 6.37 -12.75 14.01
C ILE A 712 5.33 -13.05 15.07
N ALA A 713 5.69 -12.80 16.32
CA ALA A 713 4.80 -12.86 17.48
C ALA A 713 4.53 -11.44 17.98
N ASP A 714 3.44 -11.28 18.73
CA ASP A 714 2.99 -10.00 19.25
C ASP A 714 2.86 -8.94 18.15
N ALA A 715 2.47 -9.41 16.95
CA ALA A 715 2.36 -8.56 15.79
C ALA A 715 1.29 -7.47 16.00
N ILE A 716 1.61 -6.27 15.60
CA ILE A 716 0.67 -5.14 15.66
C ILE A 716 -0.29 -5.27 14.50
N VAL A 717 -1.55 -5.42 14.81
CA VAL A 717 -2.65 -5.57 13.86
C VAL A 717 -3.83 -4.71 14.29
N PHE A 718 -4.63 -4.25 13.32
CA PHE A 718 -5.99 -3.81 13.56
C PHE A 718 -6.87 -5.05 13.51
N THR A 719 -7.47 -5.41 14.63
CA THR A 719 -8.29 -6.62 14.73
C THR A 719 -9.54 -6.46 13.86
N ASP A 720 -9.87 -7.50 13.08
CA ASP A 720 -11.10 -7.51 12.28
C ASP A 720 -12.35 -7.34 13.15
N ARG A 721 -13.32 -6.56 12.68
CA ARG A 721 -14.53 -6.22 13.44
C ARG A 721 -15.45 -7.41 13.66
N GLN A 722 -15.59 -8.29 12.67
CA GLN A 722 -16.38 -9.49 12.82
C GLN A 722 -15.77 -10.41 13.86
N TYR A 723 -14.45 -10.57 13.82
CA TYR A 723 -13.73 -11.31 14.84
C TYR A 723 -13.93 -10.73 16.24
N ALA A 724 -13.91 -9.39 16.38
CA ALA A 724 -14.16 -8.74 17.67
C ALA A 724 -15.59 -8.99 18.17
N LEU A 725 -16.60 -8.97 17.30
CA LEU A 725 -17.99 -9.33 17.61
C LEU A 725 -18.09 -10.77 18.08
N ASP A 726 -17.47 -11.70 17.35
CA ASP A 726 -17.49 -13.14 17.67
C ASP A 726 -16.79 -13.43 19.00
N GLN A 727 -15.65 -12.81 19.26
CA GLN A 727 -14.93 -12.93 20.53
C GLN A 727 -15.72 -12.35 21.71
N CYS A 728 -16.41 -11.24 21.50
CA CYS A 728 -17.24 -10.63 22.53
C CYS A 728 -18.42 -11.54 22.90
N TYR A 729 -19.21 -11.97 21.92
CA TYR A 729 -20.49 -12.64 22.19
C TYR A 729 -20.36 -14.15 22.33
N ASN A 730 -19.49 -14.82 21.57
CA ASN A 730 -19.29 -16.26 21.70
C ASN A 730 -18.37 -16.63 22.88
N GLN A 731 -17.34 -15.81 23.16
CA GLN A 731 -16.30 -16.12 24.15
C GLN A 731 -16.34 -15.22 25.40
N ASN A 732 -17.21 -14.20 25.43
CA ASN A 732 -17.27 -13.20 26.50
C ASN A 732 -15.92 -12.55 26.82
N ASN A 733 -15.14 -12.24 25.78
CA ASN A 733 -13.82 -11.64 25.91
C ASN A 733 -13.93 -10.13 26.13
N PRO A 734 -13.63 -9.60 27.35
CA PRO A 734 -13.85 -8.18 27.69
C PRO A 734 -13.03 -7.23 26.83
N GLN A 735 -11.84 -7.66 26.37
CA GLN A 735 -10.96 -6.83 25.52
C GLN A 735 -11.67 -6.47 24.22
N PHE A 736 -12.37 -7.40 23.61
CA PHE A 736 -13.07 -7.18 22.36
C PHE A 736 -14.46 -6.55 22.56
N CYS A 737 -15.13 -6.84 23.68
CA CYS A 737 -16.41 -6.19 24.02
C CYS A 737 -16.24 -4.66 24.18
N ALA A 738 -15.07 -4.20 24.61
CA ALA A 738 -14.76 -2.76 24.73
C ALA A 738 -14.79 -1.99 23.38
N PHE A 739 -14.75 -2.69 22.25
CA PHE A 739 -14.84 -2.08 20.92
C PHE A 739 -16.27 -1.95 20.39
N ILE A 740 -17.27 -2.53 21.11
CA ILE A 740 -18.63 -2.63 20.62
C ILE A 740 -19.55 -1.80 21.52
N THR A 741 -20.29 -0.89 20.90
CA THR A 741 -21.30 -0.10 21.57
C THR A 741 -22.66 -0.37 20.96
N ARG A 742 -23.65 -0.80 21.80
CA ARG A 742 -25.05 -1.02 21.39
C ARG A 742 -25.95 0.11 21.82
N ARG A 743 -27.07 0.27 21.14
CA ARG A 743 -28.14 1.20 21.50
C ARG A 743 -28.95 0.66 22.67
N PRO A 744 -29.02 1.33 23.82
CA PRO A 744 -29.80 0.83 24.96
C PRO A 744 -31.31 0.89 24.72
N ALA A 745 -31.76 1.76 23.80
CA ALA A 745 -33.16 1.93 23.39
C ALA A 745 -33.24 2.15 21.88
N ALA A 746 -34.40 2.00 21.31
CA ALA A 746 -34.67 2.33 19.91
C ALA A 746 -34.55 3.85 19.66
N VAL A 747 -34.05 4.24 18.48
CA VAL A 747 -33.90 5.63 18.06
C VAL A 747 -34.30 5.74 16.58
N GLY A 748 -35.41 6.44 16.28
CA GLY A 748 -35.99 6.46 14.93
C GLY A 748 -36.30 5.03 14.45
N ASN A 749 -35.82 4.67 13.27
CA ASN A 749 -35.96 3.32 12.70
C ASN A 749 -34.89 2.33 13.17
N LEU A 750 -33.97 2.73 14.05
CA LEU A 750 -32.92 1.88 14.58
C LEU A 750 -33.36 1.19 15.86
N SER A 751 -33.24 -0.12 15.89
CA SER A 751 -33.73 -0.98 16.98
C SER A 751 -32.91 -0.86 18.26
N ALA A 752 -33.58 -1.02 19.41
CA ALA A 752 -32.87 -1.27 20.67
C ALA A 752 -31.96 -2.49 20.54
N GLY A 753 -30.78 -2.45 21.14
CA GLY A 753 -29.78 -3.53 21.06
C GLY A 753 -29.00 -3.55 19.75
N SER A 754 -29.37 -2.81 18.69
CA SER A 754 -28.54 -2.74 17.48
C SER A 754 -27.16 -2.11 17.74
N ILE A 755 -26.16 -2.50 16.95
CA ILE A 755 -24.80 -1.98 17.09
C ILE A 755 -24.78 -0.50 16.65
N ARG A 756 -24.36 0.38 17.55
CA ARG A 756 -24.15 1.79 17.26
C ARG A 756 -22.74 2.05 16.72
N TYR A 757 -21.73 1.52 17.43
CA TYR A 757 -20.33 1.63 17.03
C TYR A 757 -19.65 0.26 17.13
N SER A 758 -18.84 -0.05 16.13
CA SER A 758 -17.89 -1.15 16.12
C SER A 758 -16.50 -0.56 15.87
N ASP A 759 -15.83 -0.17 16.96
CA ASP A 759 -14.50 0.42 16.90
C ASP A 759 -13.42 -0.64 16.75
N ILE A 760 -12.25 -0.23 16.29
CA ILE A 760 -11.03 -1.03 16.37
C ILE A 760 -9.84 -0.18 16.78
N ALA A 761 -8.88 -0.83 17.43
CA ALA A 761 -7.61 -0.22 17.77
C ALA A 761 -6.45 -1.14 17.38
N ALA A 762 -5.28 -0.57 17.20
CA ALA A 762 -4.07 -1.35 17.07
C ALA A 762 -3.78 -2.16 18.34
N THR A 763 -3.44 -3.43 18.21
CA THR A 763 -3.18 -4.36 19.33
C THR A 763 -1.97 -5.26 19.03
N ASN A 764 -1.22 -5.67 20.06
CA ASN A 764 -0.18 -6.70 19.94
C ASN A 764 -0.80 -8.11 20.08
N SER A 765 -1.81 -8.40 19.29
CA SER A 765 -2.54 -9.68 19.37
C SER A 765 -2.24 -10.60 18.19
N GLY A 766 -1.63 -10.08 17.13
CA GLY A 766 -1.46 -10.84 15.90
C GLY A 766 -0.24 -11.73 15.83
N GLY A 767 -0.25 -12.58 14.83
CA GLY A 767 0.90 -13.38 14.40
C GLY A 767 1.00 -13.44 12.89
N PHE A 768 2.22 -13.49 12.38
CA PHE A 768 2.52 -13.72 10.96
C PHE A 768 3.58 -14.78 10.78
N GLY A 769 3.54 -15.48 9.66
CA GLY A 769 4.62 -16.40 9.32
C GLY A 769 4.71 -16.66 7.84
N THR A 770 5.95 -16.81 7.38
CA THR A 770 6.25 -17.19 6.00
C THR A 770 7.39 -18.19 5.98
N GLU A 771 7.30 -19.18 5.09
CA GLU A 771 8.28 -20.25 4.95
C GLU A 771 8.36 -20.66 3.47
N GLY A 772 9.58 -20.91 2.99
CA GLY A 772 9.77 -21.33 1.61
C GLY A 772 11.22 -21.54 1.22
N VAL A 773 11.45 -21.61 -0.08
CA VAL A 773 12.77 -21.82 -0.69
C VAL A 773 12.97 -20.84 -1.84
N ASP A 774 14.12 -20.17 -1.85
CA ASP A 774 14.59 -19.36 -2.97
C ASP A 774 15.67 -20.09 -3.74
N LEU A 775 15.55 -20.15 -5.04
CA LEU A 775 16.57 -20.60 -5.97
C LEU A 775 17.04 -19.41 -6.80
N THR A 776 18.35 -19.16 -6.83
CA THR A 776 18.93 -18.26 -7.82
C THR A 776 19.99 -18.99 -8.62
N ALA A 777 20.02 -18.75 -9.93
CA ALA A 777 21.07 -19.23 -10.81
C ALA A 777 21.54 -18.08 -11.69
N SER A 778 22.83 -17.85 -11.75
CA SER A 778 23.43 -16.87 -12.63
C SER A 778 24.56 -17.49 -13.43
N TRP A 779 24.66 -17.09 -14.69
CA TRP A 779 25.72 -17.53 -15.58
C TRP A 779 26.11 -16.40 -16.54
N SER A 780 27.39 -16.27 -16.86
CA SER A 780 27.83 -15.34 -17.88
C SER A 780 29.00 -15.93 -18.68
N GLY A 781 28.96 -15.78 -19.99
CA GLY A 781 30.01 -16.36 -20.84
C GLY A 781 29.95 -15.91 -22.29
N ARG A 782 30.94 -16.28 -23.09
CA ARG A 782 30.94 -16.10 -24.53
C ARG A 782 30.03 -17.16 -25.18
N VAL A 783 29.14 -16.71 -26.07
CA VAL A 783 28.27 -17.55 -26.89
C VAL A 783 28.37 -17.01 -28.33
N GLY A 784 28.95 -17.78 -29.24
CA GLY A 784 29.22 -17.32 -30.60
C GLY A 784 30.06 -16.02 -30.61
N PRO A 785 29.64 -14.99 -31.39
CA PRO A 785 30.39 -13.72 -31.49
C PRO A 785 30.22 -12.80 -30.30
N GLY A 786 29.28 -13.09 -29.39
CA GLY A 786 28.87 -12.21 -28.32
C GLY A 786 29.12 -12.78 -26.91
N SER A 787 28.61 -12.04 -25.94
CA SER A 787 28.53 -12.42 -24.54
C SER A 787 27.08 -12.54 -24.09
N LEU A 788 26.76 -13.67 -23.46
CA LEU A 788 25.45 -13.92 -22.85
C LEU A 788 25.57 -13.86 -21.33
N SER A 789 24.66 -13.16 -20.69
CA SER A 789 24.38 -13.29 -19.27
C SER A 789 22.96 -13.83 -19.07
N ALA A 790 22.82 -14.78 -18.15
CA ALA A 790 21.54 -15.37 -17.79
C ALA A 790 21.40 -15.36 -16.27
N ARG A 791 20.23 -14.95 -15.79
CA ARG A 791 19.89 -14.96 -14.37
C ARG A 791 18.46 -15.46 -14.18
N LEU A 792 18.32 -16.49 -13.37
CA LEU A 792 17.05 -17.02 -12.91
C LEU A 792 16.90 -16.74 -11.41
N ALA A 793 15.78 -16.23 -10.99
CA ALA A 793 15.34 -16.18 -9.61
C ALA A 793 13.99 -16.88 -9.51
N HIS A 794 13.82 -17.78 -8.55
CA HIS A 794 12.58 -18.49 -8.28
C HIS A 794 12.34 -18.56 -6.78
N THR A 795 11.13 -18.29 -6.35
CA THR A 795 10.65 -18.47 -4.98
C THR A 795 9.54 -19.51 -4.99
N TRP A 796 9.69 -20.56 -4.20
CA TRP A 796 8.64 -21.47 -3.82
C TRP A 796 8.19 -21.16 -2.39
N LEU A 797 6.97 -20.65 -2.26
CA LEU A 797 6.32 -20.32 -1.00
C LEU A 797 5.61 -21.57 -0.46
N ARG A 798 6.13 -22.12 0.61
CA ARG A 798 5.52 -23.27 1.31
C ARG A 798 4.34 -22.83 2.16
N GLU A 799 4.58 -21.84 3.03
CA GLU A 799 3.59 -21.27 3.94
C GLU A 799 3.62 -19.75 3.94
N LEU A 800 2.46 -19.17 4.01
CA LEU A 800 2.18 -17.80 4.44
C LEU A 800 0.94 -17.89 5.31
N TRP A 801 1.00 -17.37 6.52
CA TRP A 801 -0.15 -17.39 7.41
C TRP A 801 -0.21 -16.12 8.23
N GLN A 802 -1.41 -15.76 8.60
CA GLN A 802 -1.71 -14.72 9.57
C GLN A 802 -2.64 -15.27 10.67
N GLN A 803 -2.58 -14.65 11.83
CA GLN A 803 -3.32 -15.05 13.01
C GLN A 803 -3.76 -13.81 13.77
N ALA A 804 -5.04 -13.67 14.04
CA ALA A 804 -5.60 -12.47 14.66
C ALA A 804 -5.24 -12.36 16.16
N THR A 805 -5.24 -13.51 16.87
CA THR A 805 -4.80 -13.62 18.27
C THR A 805 -4.04 -14.93 18.46
N PRO A 806 -3.26 -15.09 19.55
CA PRO A 806 -2.52 -16.32 19.81
C PRO A 806 -3.36 -17.59 19.83
N ASP A 807 -4.63 -17.50 20.22
CA ASP A 807 -5.57 -18.61 20.34
C ASP A 807 -6.48 -18.78 19.11
N ALA A 808 -6.42 -17.86 18.14
CA ALA A 808 -7.19 -17.96 16.90
C ALA A 808 -6.57 -19.00 15.95
N ASP A 809 -7.38 -19.56 15.09
CA ASP A 809 -6.90 -20.38 13.97
C ASP A 809 -6.03 -19.53 13.03
N LYS A 810 -5.07 -20.17 12.40
CA LYS A 810 -4.24 -19.53 11.38
C LYS A 810 -4.96 -19.51 10.05
N ASN A 811 -4.98 -18.36 9.43
CA ASN A 811 -5.36 -18.22 8.03
C ASN A 811 -4.14 -18.54 7.17
N HIS A 812 -4.24 -19.56 6.32
CA HIS A 812 -3.16 -20.00 5.45
C HIS A 812 -3.34 -19.41 4.06
N ASP A 813 -2.59 -18.35 3.75
CA ASP A 813 -2.73 -17.55 2.53
C ASP A 813 -1.81 -18.03 1.38
N ALA A 814 -0.93 -19.01 1.62
CA ALA A 814 0.00 -19.48 0.58
C ALA A 814 -0.74 -20.19 -0.55
N GLY A 815 -0.64 -19.66 -1.77
CA GLY A 815 -1.35 -20.13 -2.94
C GLY A 815 -2.72 -19.49 -3.11
N GLU A 816 -3.03 -18.43 -2.35
CA GLU A 816 -4.32 -17.76 -2.37
C GLU A 816 -4.21 -16.27 -2.75
N VAL A 817 -5.32 -15.72 -3.20
CA VAL A 817 -5.60 -14.29 -3.25
C VAL A 817 -6.66 -13.98 -2.19
N THR A 818 -6.28 -13.19 -1.19
CA THR A 818 -7.09 -12.99 0.01
C THR A 818 -7.93 -11.71 -0.05
N ALA A 819 -8.94 -11.63 0.81
CA ALA A 819 -9.78 -10.45 0.96
C ALA A 819 -8.99 -9.20 1.38
N ASN A 820 -7.86 -9.37 2.06
CA ASN A 820 -6.94 -8.28 2.46
C ASN A 820 -6.00 -7.83 1.32
N ASN A 821 -6.31 -8.18 0.07
CA ASN A 821 -5.53 -7.87 -1.13
C ASN A 821 -4.09 -8.42 -1.10
N VAL A 822 -3.84 -9.50 -0.38
CA VAL A 822 -2.60 -10.26 -0.43
C VAL A 822 -2.74 -11.32 -1.50
N ASN A 823 -1.88 -11.27 -2.53
CA ASN A 823 -1.76 -12.31 -3.54
C ASN A 823 -0.44 -13.05 -3.33
N ALA A 824 -0.52 -14.31 -2.96
CA ALA A 824 0.61 -15.12 -2.51
C ALA A 824 0.78 -16.42 -3.32
N PRO A 825 1.04 -16.36 -4.62
CA PRO A 825 1.22 -17.57 -5.43
C PRO A 825 2.39 -18.41 -4.89
N ARG A 826 2.20 -19.75 -4.85
CA ARG A 826 3.25 -20.65 -4.35
C ARG A 826 4.52 -20.62 -5.19
N ASN A 827 4.43 -20.27 -6.46
CA ASN A 827 5.58 -20.22 -7.37
C ASN A 827 5.63 -18.88 -8.08
N ARG A 828 6.74 -18.16 -7.92
CA ARG A 828 7.09 -16.98 -8.71
C ARG A 828 8.50 -17.13 -9.26
N ALA A 829 8.71 -16.71 -10.49
CA ALA A 829 10.03 -16.79 -11.12
C ALA A 829 10.29 -15.60 -12.05
N THR A 830 11.54 -15.21 -12.16
CA THR A 830 12.01 -14.21 -13.12
C THR A 830 13.26 -14.72 -13.81
N LEU A 831 13.22 -14.78 -15.13
CA LEU A 831 14.36 -15.11 -15.98
C LEU A 831 14.79 -13.83 -16.72
N ASN A 832 16.05 -13.44 -16.54
CA ASN A 832 16.67 -12.35 -17.29
C ASN A 832 17.77 -12.92 -18.18
N LEU A 833 17.70 -12.62 -19.47
CA LEU A 833 18.72 -12.94 -20.45
C LEU A 833 19.21 -11.63 -21.07
N ALA A 834 20.52 -11.44 -21.19
CA ALA A 834 21.10 -10.30 -21.91
C ALA A 834 22.24 -10.79 -22.80
N TYR A 835 22.17 -10.45 -24.09
CA TYR A 835 23.16 -10.81 -25.07
C TYR A 835 23.73 -9.57 -25.76
N LYS A 836 25.06 -9.45 -25.76
CA LYS A 836 25.75 -8.32 -26.40
C LYS A 836 26.72 -8.86 -27.46
N TRP A 837 26.61 -8.33 -28.70
CA TRP A 837 27.52 -8.66 -29.79
C TRP A 837 27.88 -7.42 -30.61
N GLY A 838 29.15 -7.04 -30.59
CA GLY A 838 29.61 -5.81 -31.24
C GLY A 838 28.84 -4.58 -30.70
N PRO A 839 28.24 -3.78 -31.58
CA PRO A 839 27.47 -2.58 -31.17
C PRO A 839 26.02 -2.92 -30.75
N TYR A 840 25.58 -4.16 -30.89
CA TYR A 840 24.18 -4.56 -30.65
C TYR A 840 24.07 -5.22 -29.28
N GLY A 841 22.93 -5.00 -28.63
CA GLY A 841 22.52 -5.70 -27.43
C GLY A 841 21.05 -6.06 -27.47
N ALA A 842 20.68 -7.17 -26.82
CA ALA A 842 19.30 -7.60 -26.63
C ALA A 842 19.14 -8.12 -25.21
N SER A 843 18.04 -7.73 -24.55
CA SER A 843 17.65 -8.29 -23.27
C SER A 843 16.22 -8.84 -23.33
N TRP A 844 15.98 -9.90 -22.58
CA TRP A 844 14.69 -10.54 -22.42
C TRP A 844 14.46 -10.79 -20.94
N THR A 845 13.34 -10.30 -20.42
CA THR A 845 12.87 -10.58 -19.05
C THR A 845 11.55 -11.32 -19.12
N SER A 846 11.49 -12.52 -18.52
CA SER A 846 10.26 -13.30 -18.39
C SER A 846 9.90 -13.39 -16.91
N THR A 847 8.70 -12.93 -16.55
CA THR A 847 8.16 -12.96 -15.18
C THR A 847 6.98 -13.93 -15.12
N TYR A 848 7.09 -14.97 -14.32
CA TYR A 848 6.07 -15.98 -14.10
C TYR A 848 5.43 -15.81 -12.71
N THR A 849 4.11 -15.81 -12.69
CA THR A 849 3.26 -15.87 -11.49
C THR A 849 2.41 -17.12 -11.56
N GLY A 850 2.56 -18.01 -10.58
CA GLY A 850 1.82 -19.27 -10.50
C GLY A 850 0.31 -19.10 -10.28
N PRO A 851 -0.47 -20.17 -10.39
CA PRO A 851 -1.90 -20.12 -10.11
C PRO A 851 -2.15 -19.87 -8.60
N VAL A 852 -3.31 -19.27 -8.30
CA VAL A 852 -3.80 -19.04 -6.95
C VAL A 852 -5.27 -19.43 -6.85
N SER A 853 -5.71 -19.91 -5.68
CA SER A 853 -7.14 -20.06 -5.36
C SER A 853 -7.69 -18.75 -4.82
N LEU A 854 -9.01 -18.58 -4.84
CA LEU A 854 -9.67 -17.56 -4.03
C LEU A 854 -9.53 -17.93 -2.55
N ASP A 855 -9.53 -16.92 -1.70
CA ASP A 855 -9.50 -17.03 -0.25
C ASP A 855 -10.45 -18.12 0.29
N ASP A 856 -9.90 -19.06 1.03
CA ASP A 856 -10.64 -20.20 1.57
C ASP A 856 -11.73 -19.79 2.56
N GLN A 857 -11.54 -18.70 3.32
CA GLN A 857 -12.56 -18.19 4.25
C GLN A 857 -13.71 -17.55 3.48
N PHE A 858 -13.40 -16.78 2.44
CA PHE A 858 -14.41 -16.24 1.54
C PHE A 858 -15.24 -17.36 0.89
N LEU A 859 -14.60 -18.41 0.39
CA LEU A 859 -15.30 -19.56 -0.21
C LEU A 859 -16.19 -20.28 0.81
N LYS A 860 -15.69 -20.49 2.03
CA LYS A 860 -16.45 -21.11 3.12
C LYS A 860 -17.69 -20.28 3.50
N SER A 861 -17.59 -18.94 3.50
CA SER A 861 -18.75 -18.06 3.79
C SER A 861 -19.87 -18.21 2.76
N LEU A 862 -19.52 -18.64 1.54
CA LEU A 862 -20.46 -18.95 0.46
C LEU A 862 -20.84 -20.45 0.38
N SER A 863 -20.46 -21.25 1.38
CA SER A 863 -20.66 -22.71 1.38
C SER A 863 -20.02 -23.41 0.16
N ILE A 864 -18.92 -22.87 -0.33
CA ILE A 864 -18.09 -23.40 -1.42
C ILE A 864 -16.86 -24.06 -0.82
N ALA A 865 -16.48 -25.22 -1.33
CA ALA A 865 -15.32 -25.94 -0.82
C ALA A 865 -14.01 -25.15 -1.11
N PRO A 866 -13.08 -25.10 -0.14
CA PRO A 866 -11.77 -24.49 -0.30
C PRO A 866 -11.01 -25.00 -1.53
N GLY A 867 -10.25 -24.10 -2.20
CA GLY A 867 -9.39 -24.45 -3.33
C GLY A 867 -10.14 -24.81 -4.64
N THR A 868 -11.47 -24.75 -4.69
CA THR A 868 -12.25 -25.12 -5.90
C THR A 868 -12.31 -24.02 -6.94
N VAL A 869 -12.08 -22.78 -6.57
CA VAL A 869 -12.06 -21.63 -7.48
C VAL A 869 -10.64 -21.11 -7.60
N SER A 870 -10.06 -21.18 -8.79
CA SER A 870 -8.66 -20.78 -9.01
C SER A 870 -8.48 -19.80 -10.15
N VAL A 871 -7.49 -18.93 -9.98
CA VAL A 871 -6.98 -18.01 -11.00
C VAL A 871 -5.75 -18.65 -11.64
N GLY A 872 -5.76 -18.78 -12.96
CA GLY A 872 -4.67 -19.43 -13.71
C GLY A 872 -3.37 -18.62 -13.69
N SER A 873 -2.24 -19.29 -13.89
CA SER A 873 -0.91 -18.67 -13.98
C SER A 873 -0.81 -17.62 -15.08
N ARG A 874 0.14 -16.68 -14.91
CA ARG A 874 0.46 -15.65 -15.91
C ARG A 874 1.97 -15.55 -16.11
N THR A 875 2.35 -15.31 -17.38
CA THR A 875 3.73 -15.05 -17.78
C THR A 875 3.77 -13.77 -18.60
N TYR A 876 4.55 -12.81 -18.17
CA TYR A 876 4.82 -11.55 -18.87
C TYR A 876 6.23 -11.59 -19.44
N ASN A 877 6.40 -11.06 -20.65
CA ASN A 877 7.69 -11.05 -21.34
C ASN A 877 8.01 -9.65 -21.83
N ASP A 878 9.15 -9.13 -21.41
CA ASP A 878 9.64 -7.80 -21.77
C ASP A 878 10.93 -7.95 -22.58
N VAL A 879 11.10 -7.11 -23.57
CA VAL A 879 12.30 -7.11 -24.43
C VAL A 879 12.85 -5.70 -24.58
N GLN A 880 14.17 -5.58 -24.65
CA GLN A 880 14.84 -4.34 -25.01
C GLN A 880 15.97 -4.64 -25.99
N PHE A 881 16.10 -3.84 -27.05
CA PHE A 881 17.21 -3.84 -28.00
C PHE A 881 18.01 -2.55 -27.83
N THR A 882 19.33 -2.66 -27.92
CA THR A 882 20.26 -1.52 -27.84
C THR A 882 21.18 -1.51 -29.04
N TYR A 883 21.50 -0.33 -29.54
CA TYR A 883 22.45 -0.10 -30.62
C TYR A 883 23.42 1.03 -30.27
N ASP A 884 24.71 0.70 -30.14
CA ASP A 884 25.79 1.64 -29.93
C ASP A 884 26.16 2.29 -31.27
N VAL A 885 25.52 3.42 -31.60
CA VAL A 885 25.78 4.19 -32.85
C VAL A 885 27.24 4.66 -32.90
N ARG A 886 27.76 5.09 -31.76
CA ARG A 886 29.14 5.43 -31.46
C ARG A 886 29.43 5.04 -30.01
N LYS A 887 30.69 5.05 -29.59
CA LYS A 887 31.06 4.76 -28.19
C LYS A 887 30.34 5.67 -27.18
N ALA A 888 30.01 6.89 -27.61
CA ALA A 888 29.35 7.89 -26.77
C ALA A 888 27.80 7.91 -26.91
N ILE A 889 27.23 7.22 -27.90
CA ILE A 889 25.80 7.34 -28.24
C ILE A 889 25.19 5.95 -28.39
N GLN A 890 24.23 5.64 -27.53
CA GLN A 890 23.44 4.42 -27.57
C GLN A 890 21.95 4.73 -27.78
N LEU A 891 21.37 4.12 -28.79
CA LEU A 891 19.92 4.06 -28.97
C LEU A 891 19.37 2.78 -28.33
N TYR A 892 18.19 2.84 -27.76
CA TYR A 892 17.49 1.66 -27.28
C TYR A 892 15.99 1.73 -27.55
N LEU A 893 15.38 0.59 -27.77
CA LEU A 893 13.95 0.45 -27.92
C LEU A 893 13.50 -0.80 -27.14
N GLY A 894 12.30 -0.75 -26.56
CA GLY A 894 11.78 -1.87 -25.79
C GLY A 894 10.27 -2.00 -25.88
N VAL A 895 9.82 -3.19 -25.53
CA VAL A 895 8.41 -3.55 -25.44
C VAL A 895 8.19 -4.29 -24.12
N ASP A 896 7.42 -3.68 -23.22
CA ASP A 896 6.94 -4.38 -22.04
C ASP A 896 5.67 -5.16 -22.40
N ASN A 897 5.51 -6.34 -21.81
CA ASN A 897 4.42 -7.27 -22.07
C ASN A 897 4.26 -7.56 -23.58
N LEU A 898 5.34 -8.05 -24.19
CA LEU A 898 5.47 -8.28 -25.65
C LEU A 898 4.29 -9.02 -26.27
N PHE A 899 3.75 -10.02 -25.58
CA PHE A 899 2.63 -10.84 -26.09
C PHE A 899 1.26 -10.29 -25.69
N ASN A 900 1.18 -9.11 -25.07
CA ASN A 900 -0.05 -8.48 -24.58
C ASN A 900 -0.89 -9.43 -23.70
N ALA A 901 -0.21 -10.19 -22.83
CA ALA A 901 -0.86 -11.11 -21.91
C ALA A 901 -1.82 -10.34 -20.99
N LYS A 902 -3.08 -10.75 -20.99
CA LYS A 902 -4.13 -10.10 -20.21
C LYS A 902 -4.07 -10.56 -18.74
N PRO A 903 -4.38 -9.68 -17.78
CA PRO A 903 -4.50 -10.09 -16.39
C PRO A 903 -5.68 -11.07 -16.20
N PRO A 904 -5.69 -11.87 -15.13
CA PRO A 904 -6.82 -12.74 -14.82
C PRO A 904 -8.04 -11.90 -14.38
N PRO A 905 -9.28 -12.39 -14.66
CA PRO A 905 -10.50 -11.68 -14.29
C PRO A 905 -10.83 -11.87 -12.82
N ILE A 906 -10.26 -11.06 -11.95
CA ILE A 906 -10.68 -10.98 -10.54
C ILE A 906 -11.71 -9.86 -10.44
N ILE A 907 -12.97 -10.23 -10.68
CA ILE A 907 -14.10 -9.30 -10.80
C ILE A 907 -14.43 -8.69 -9.43
N SER A 908 -15.02 -7.49 -9.42
CA SER A 908 -15.53 -6.85 -8.19
C SER A 908 -16.42 -7.83 -7.39
N GLY A 909 -16.26 -7.84 -6.09
CA GLY A 909 -16.89 -8.80 -5.16
C GLY A 909 -16.10 -10.09 -4.94
N LEU A 910 -14.99 -10.30 -5.64
CA LEU A 910 -14.02 -11.37 -5.34
C LEU A 910 -12.83 -10.85 -4.52
N PRO A 911 -12.21 -11.70 -3.69
CA PRO A 911 -10.97 -11.38 -3.01
C PRO A 911 -9.87 -10.90 -3.97
N GLY A 912 -9.10 -9.88 -3.59
CA GLY A 912 -8.02 -9.33 -4.40
C GLY A 912 -8.46 -8.41 -5.55
N ASN A 913 -9.76 -8.20 -5.76
CA ASN A 913 -10.21 -7.18 -6.71
C ASN A 913 -9.78 -5.79 -6.25
N GLN A 914 -9.23 -5.02 -7.15
CA GLN A 914 -9.05 -3.59 -6.96
C GLN A 914 -10.08 -2.83 -7.78
N THR A 915 -10.86 -2.04 -7.09
CA THR A 915 -12.04 -1.35 -7.62
C THR A 915 -11.73 -0.58 -8.91
N GLY A 916 -12.54 -0.83 -9.95
CA GLY A 916 -12.39 -0.21 -11.27
C GLY A 916 -11.33 -0.84 -12.17
N THR A 917 -10.69 -1.94 -11.75
CA THR A 917 -9.63 -2.61 -12.54
C THR A 917 -10.03 -4.00 -13.03
N GLU A 918 -10.95 -4.66 -12.32
CA GLU A 918 -11.42 -6.03 -12.54
C GLU A 918 -10.27 -7.06 -12.55
N THR A 919 -9.25 -6.77 -11.74
CA THR A 919 -8.10 -7.65 -11.47
C THR A 919 -7.36 -7.17 -10.22
N ASP A 920 -6.37 -7.94 -9.75
CA ASP A 920 -5.38 -7.49 -8.78
C ASP A 920 -4.21 -6.81 -9.53
N THR A 921 -4.20 -5.49 -9.54
CA THR A 921 -3.18 -4.68 -10.23
C THR A 921 -1.85 -4.62 -9.50
N SER A 922 -1.79 -5.07 -8.25
CA SER A 922 -0.55 -5.15 -7.49
C SER A 922 0.31 -6.34 -7.89
N THR A 923 -0.31 -7.37 -8.48
CA THR A 923 0.36 -8.60 -8.92
C THR A 923 0.39 -8.76 -10.44
N TYR A 924 -0.67 -8.33 -11.13
CA TYR A 924 -0.84 -8.55 -12.57
C TYR A 924 -0.78 -7.24 -13.36
N ASP A 925 -0.22 -7.29 -14.57
CA ASP A 925 -0.18 -6.13 -15.47
C ASP A 925 -1.58 -5.77 -16.00
N ALA A 926 -2.15 -4.73 -15.40
CA ALA A 926 -3.44 -4.22 -15.77
C ALA A 926 -3.40 -3.20 -16.93
N ILE A 927 -2.22 -2.72 -17.30
CA ILE A 927 -2.04 -1.70 -18.35
C ILE A 927 -1.99 -2.35 -19.74
N GLY A 928 -1.24 -3.45 -19.88
CA GLY A 928 -1.03 -4.15 -21.14
C GLY A 928 0.27 -3.78 -21.84
N ARG A 929 0.40 -4.09 -23.13
CA ARG A 929 1.63 -3.88 -23.92
C ARG A 929 2.00 -2.40 -24.01
N ARG A 930 3.31 -2.11 -23.77
CA ARG A 930 3.87 -0.76 -23.81
C ARG A 930 5.11 -0.72 -24.70
N PHE A 931 5.27 0.34 -25.46
CA PHE A 931 6.41 0.58 -26.33
C PHE A 931 7.20 1.78 -25.82
N TYR A 932 8.52 1.69 -25.87
CA TYR A 932 9.37 2.84 -25.56
C TYR A 932 10.62 2.89 -26.43
N VAL A 933 11.14 4.07 -26.63
CA VAL A 933 12.41 4.35 -27.30
C VAL A 933 13.20 5.34 -26.47
N GLY A 934 14.52 5.21 -26.47
CA GLY A 934 15.36 6.13 -25.77
C GLY A 934 16.77 6.27 -26.35
N LEU A 935 17.47 7.26 -25.83
CA LEU A 935 18.80 7.69 -26.23
C LEU A 935 19.65 7.88 -24.97
N ARG A 936 20.85 7.29 -24.95
CA ARG A 936 21.90 7.59 -23.97
C ARG A 936 23.09 8.23 -24.64
N VAL A 937 23.59 9.31 -24.06
CA VAL A 937 24.80 10.01 -24.52
C VAL A 937 25.77 10.13 -23.35
N SER A 938 26.99 9.60 -23.50
CA SER A 938 28.08 9.66 -22.52
C SER A 938 29.22 10.51 -23.08
N LEU A 939 29.55 11.64 -22.44
CA LEU A 939 30.60 12.56 -22.81
C LEU A 939 31.72 12.55 -21.76
#